data_92f9928fa0f3383b906f0b96f2f5f7fb
#
_entry.id   92f9928fa0f3383b906f0b96f2f5f7fb
#
_cell.length_a   1.000
_cell.length_b   1.000
_cell.length_c   1.000
_cell.angle_alpha   90.00
_cell.angle_beta   90.00
_cell.angle_gamma   90.00
#
_symmetry.space_group_name_H-M   'P 1'
#
loop_
_entity.id
_entity.type
_entity.pdbx_description
1 polymer ?
#
loop_
_entity_poly.entity_id
_entity_poly.type
_entity_poly.pdbx_seq_one_letter_code
_entity_poly.pdbx_strand_id
1 'polypeptide(L)'
;MAPELAARYPAIQTYAGQSLQNPAVSARFDLTPQGFHGLLLGSPVGKVVIEPVDAAAGLYASRTASSSASWSCTLPASTAKQPTVANRGQAAAFGSTLLTYRLALACTGEYATAVTANATPAVATTKLNVLAAMVTAINRVTGIYEKELAIRLVLIGNNDQLIYLSAATDPYTNDDGSAMLGENQANVDAVIGTARYDIGHVFSTGGGGIAALQAVCDVNIKAQGVTGLPNPRGDGFYVDYVAHEMGHQFGGNHTFNSVTGSCNGNRNRQTAMEPGSGTTIMAYAGICGADNVQSNSDPYFHAISQDEIRSYVLDTRTNYGGACPVYTSTGNQAPVVTAGASYTIPQGTPFTLTGSATDANGDALTYAWEQMDQSSQGGAPAAAATSTTAPLFRAFAPVSTGTRTFPRLTDILSNTATIGETLPTVARTMNFRLTARDNRPGGGGVGSASTAVNTTAAGPFLITTANSAITQAPLSTFTVTWSVNNTTSAPINAANVRILFSTDGGQTFPYVLAANTPNDGSQGVVFPNVRTSTGRLRVEAVGNIFFDINNADITLSGPLPVTLTRFTAAAEGTTALLHWTTAQEVHNAGFEVQLQGPDDQEFRKVAFVAGQGSTTQSQSYALRVPDLGAGRWYVRLHQLDEGGQTGSFSSVQSVLIRVPAVAASIWPNPLPAGQGTITVELPTAGTAQVTLYDVLGRPVATQPPLALAAGKTDVPLTLPAVPAGLYMWQLTVDGRPATQGRVLLRP
;
A
#
# COMPACT_ATOMS: atom_id res chain seq x y z
N MET A 1 27.33 7.35 -8.27
CA MET A 1 28.82 7.26 -8.44
C MET A 1 29.49 8.10 -7.36
N ALA A 2 30.66 7.67 -6.87
CA ALA A 2 31.50 8.52 -6.03
C ALA A 2 31.95 9.77 -6.82
N PRO A 3 32.22 10.91 -6.13
CA PRO A 3 32.56 12.18 -6.80
C PRO A 3 33.75 12.08 -7.76
N GLU A 4 34.75 11.30 -7.40
CA GLU A 4 35.97 11.13 -8.23
C GLU A 4 35.68 10.39 -9.54
N LEU A 5 34.76 9.41 -9.53
CA LEU A 5 34.32 8.71 -10.73
C LEU A 5 33.45 9.64 -11.60
N ALA A 6 32.53 10.35 -10.98
CA ALA A 6 31.67 11.31 -11.67
C ALA A 6 32.47 12.43 -12.35
N ALA A 7 33.54 12.93 -11.70
CA ALA A 7 34.42 13.94 -12.29
C ALA A 7 35.19 13.43 -13.54
N ARG A 8 35.51 12.13 -13.61
CA ARG A 8 36.15 11.53 -14.80
C ARG A 8 35.17 11.24 -15.94
N TYR A 9 33.89 11.03 -15.59
CA TYR A 9 32.85 10.66 -16.55
C TYR A 9 31.64 11.61 -16.46
N PRO A 10 31.81 12.93 -16.72
CA PRO A 10 30.77 13.96 -16.53
C PRO A 10 29.57 13.78 -17.46
N ALA A 11 29.72 13.01 -18.54
CA ALA A 11 28.63 12.68 -19.46
C ALA A 11 27.62 11.66 -18.87
N ILE A 12 27.90 11.07 -17.70
CA ILE A 12 27.02 10.15 -17.01
C ILE A 12 26.47 10.85 -15.77
N GLN A 13 25.16 11.13 -15.79
CA GLN A 13 24.47 11.82 -14.71
C GLN A 13 23.29 11.00 -14.21
N THR A 14 23.07 10.96 -12.90
CA THR A 14 21.96 10.25 -12.29
C THR A 14 21.14 11.19 -11.41
N TYR A 15 19.82 10.98 -11.43
CA TYR A 15 18.86 11.81 -10.72
C TYR A 15 17.88 10.94 -9.93
N ALA A 16 17.45 11.45 -8.79
CA ALA A 16 16.32 10.95 -8.03
C ALA A 16 15.23 12.02 -7.98
N GLY A 17 13.99 11.62 -8.08
CA GLY A 17 12.85 12.52 -8.07
C GLY A 17 11.61 11.90 -7.43
N GLN A 18 10.64 12.76 -7.20
CA GLN A 18 9.31 12.39 -6.72
C GLN A 18 8.27 13.18 -7.51
N SER A 19 7.15 12.58 -7.82
CA SER A 19 6.07 13.26 -8.54
C SER A 19 5.46 14.37 -7.68
N LEU A 20 5.30 15.55 -8.27
CA LEU A 20 4.63 16.68 -7.62
C LEU A 20 3.12 16.46 -7.45
N GLN A 21 2.50 15.69 -8.35
CA GLN A 21 1.06 15.43 -8.33
C GLN A 21 0.69 14.23 -7.45
N ASN A 22 1.57 13.23 -7.39
CA ASN A 22 1.38 12.03 -6.57
C ASN A 22 2.70 11.67 -5.86
N PRO A 23 2.92 12.17 -4.64
CA PRO A 23 4.16 11.93 -3.89
C PRO A 23 4.48 10.46 -3.61
N ALA A 24 3.52 9.53 -3.75
CA ALA A 24 3.78 8.09 -3.67
C ALA A 24 4.61 7.56 -4.86
N VAL A 25 4.70 8.33 -5.96
CA VAL A 25 5.48 7.97 -7.14
C VAL A 25 6.88 8.55 -7.03
N SER A 26 7.87 7.67 -6.85
CA SER A 26 9.29 8.00 -6.90
C SER A 26 9.88 7.69 -8.28
N ALA A 27 10.95 8.37 -8.63
CA ALA A 27 11.60 8.24 -9.92
C ALA A 27 13.13 8.15 -9.81
N ARG A 28 13.73 7.37 -10.69
CA ARG A 28 15.17 7.35 -10.97
C ARG A 28 15.39 7.60 -12.44
N PHE A 29 16.24 8.55 -12.72
CA PHE A 29 16.62 8.92 -14.06
C PHE A 29 18.14 8.89 -14.22
N ASP A 30 18.60 8.54 -15.39
CA ASP A 30 19.98 8.80 -15.79
C ASP A 30 20.03 9.37 -17.20
N LEU A 31 21.01 10.23 -17.41
CA LEU A 31 21.39 10.78 -18.72
C LEU A 31 22.81 10.30 -18.99
N THR A 32 22.98 9.56 -20.07
CA THR A 32 24.24 8.93 -20.46
C THR A 32 24.50 9.17 -21.95
N PRO A 33 25.69 8.85 -22.46
CA PRO A 33 25.94 8.86 -23.92
C PRO A 33 24.98 7.95 -24.71
N GLN A 34 24.30 7.00 -24.04
CA GLN A 34 23.32 6.10 -24.67
C GLN A 34 21.89 6.66 -24.62
N GLY A 35 21.68 7.85 -24.09
CA GLY A 35 20.39 8.51 -23.97
C GLY A 35 19.89 8.63 -22.54
N PHE A 36 18.63 9.00 -22.42
CA PHE A 36 17.91 9.12 -21.17
C PHE A 36 17.24 7.79 -20.82
N HIS A 37 17.35 7.39 -19.54
CA HIS A 37 16.64 6.23 -19.01
C HIS A 37 15.87 6.65 -17.76
N GLY A 38 14.70 6.05 -17.56
CA GLY A 38 13.84 6.35 -16.40
C GLY A 38 13.18 5.12 -15.81
N LEU A 39 13.02 5.14 -14.50
CA LEU A 39 12.21 4.20 -13.72
C LEU A 39 11.30 4.99 -12.80
N LEU A 40 9.97 4.75 -12.89
CA LEU A 40 9.00 5.27 -11.95
C LEU A 40 8.41 4.10 -11.15
N LEU A 41 8.37 4.25 -9.83
CA LEU A 41 7.86 3.27 -8.87
C LEU A 41 6.67 3.88 -8.11
N GLY A 42 5.63 3.07 -7.86
CA GLY A 42 4.43 3.51 -7.13
C GLY A 42 3.39 4.21 -8.01
N SER A 43 3.53 4.15 -9.34
CA SER A 43 2.50 4.62 -10.27
C SER A 43 1.22 3.78 -10.17
N PRO A 44 0.02 4.35 -10.36
CA PRO A 44 -1.24 3.61 -10.39
C PRO A 44 -1.29 2.48 -11.44
N VAL A 45 -0.49 2.59 -12.48
CA VAL A 45 -0.34 1.56 -13.54
C VAL A 45 0.83 0.59 -13.28
N GLY A 46 1.36 0.57 -12.06
CA GLY A 46 2.53 -0.21 -11.69
C GLY A 46 3.85 0.49 -11.97
N LYS A 47 4.94 -0.27 -12.18
CA LYS A 47 6.22 0.32 -12.58
C LYS A 47 6.14 0.84 -14.00
N VAL A 48 6.77 1.98 -14.25
CA VAL A 48 6.92 2.55 -15.60
C VAL A 48 8.41 2.70 -15.92
N VAL A 49 8.81 2.17 -17.06
CA VAL A 49 10.19 2.24 -17.56
C VAL A 49 10.23 3.12 -18.79
N ILE A 50 11.20 4.02 -18.85
CA ILE A 50 11.47 4.87 -20.03
C ILE A 50 12.82 4.46 -20.57
N GLU A 51 12.85 4.11 -21.87
CA GLU A 51 14.04 3.63 -22.55
C GLU A 51 14.18 4.31 -23.93
N PRO A 52 15.42 4.54 -24.40
CA PRO A 52 15.63 5.03 -25.76
C PRO A 52 15.21 3.98 -26.80
N VAL A 53 14.47 4.40 -27.81
CA VAL A 53 14.21 3.66 -29.05
C VAL A 53 15.20 4.08 -30.12
N ASP A 54 15.46 5.38 -30.20
CA ASP A 54 16.52 6.01 -30.98
C ASP A 54 16.95 7.27 -30.24
N ALA A 55 18.03 7.16 -29.47
CA ALA A 55 18.53 8.27 -28.68
C ALA A 55 19.01 9.46 -29.55
N ALA A 56 19.54 9.17 -30.74
CA ALA A 56 20.02 10.20 -31.68
C ALA A 56 18.85 11.01 -32.27
N ALA A 57 17.73 10.35 -32.53
CA ALA A 57 16.49 11.00 -32.98
C ALA A 57 15.65 11.58 -31.83
N GLY A 58 16.04 11.37 -30.55
CA GLY A 58 15.27 11.79 -29.38
C GLY A 58 13.99 10.98 -29.16
N LEU A 59 13.93 9.76 -29.68
CA LEU A 59 12.76 8.90 -29.59
C LEU A 59 12.89 7.94 -28.40
N TYR A 60 11.90 7.96 -27.51
CA TYR A 60 11.85 7.14 -26.31
C TYR A 60 10.53 6.38 -26.21
N ALA A 61 10.57 5.17 -25.61
CA ALA A 61 9.39 4.40 -25.29
C ALA A 61 9.16 4.38 -23.76
N SER A 62 7.89 4.59 -23.36
CA SER A 62 7.42 4.36 -22.01
C SER A 62 6.65 3.04 -21.96
N ARG A 63 6.98 2.16 -21.01
CA ARG A 63 6.41 0.82 -20.90
C ARG A 63 6.09 0.50 -19.45
N THR A 64 5.00 -0.27 -19.23
CA THR A 64 4.60 -0.78 -17.91
C THR A 64 5.03 -2.22 -17.65
N ALA A 65 5.38 -2.97 -18.70
CA ALA A 65 5.83 -4.36 -18.62
C ALA A 65 7.27 -4.51 -19.09
N SER A 66 8.02 -5.45 -18.50
CA SER A 66 9.32 -5.89 -18.99
C SER A 66 9.15 -7.09 -19.94
N SER A 67 10.09 -7.25 -20.88
CA SER A 67 10.18 -8.45 -21.72
C SER A 67 10.65 -9.63 -20.86
N SER A 68 9.99 -10.79 -20.95
CA SER A 68 10.42 -12.02 -20.28
C SER A 68 11.71 -12.53 -20.88
N ALA A 69 12.77 -12.66 -20.09
CA ALA A 69 13.93 -13.48 -20.39
C ALA A 69 13.88 -14.76 -19.54
N SER A 70 14.21 -15.91 -20.11
CA SER A 70 14.39 -17.13 -19.33
C SER A 70 15.70 -17.01 -18.52
N TRP A 71 15.65 -17.28 -17.23
CA TRP A 71 16.80 -17.15 -16.35
C TRP A 71 16.93 -18.34 -15.37
N SER A 72 18.07 -18.46 -14.72
CA SER A 72 18.29 -19.39 -13.60
C SER A 72 19.19 -18.70 -12.56
N CYS A 73 18.87 -18.89 -11.30
CA CYS A 73 19.72 -18.51 -10.16
C CYS A 73 20.01 -19.76 -9.34
N THR A 74 21.20 -19.87 -8.80
CA THR A 74 21.61 -20.92 -7.86
C THR A 74 22.28 -20.29 -6.66
N LEU A 75 21.91 -20.72 -5.45
CA LEU A 75 22.66 -20.36 -4.26
C LEU A 75 23.84 -21.35 -4.11
N PRO A 76 25.06 -20.88 -3.81
CA PRO A 76 26.13 -21.79 -3.39
C PRO A 76 25.66 -22.58 -2.17
N ALA A 77 26.06 -23.83 -2.04
CA ALA A 77 25.80 -24.61 -0.83
C ALA A 77 26.38 -23.87 0.38
N SER A 78 25.53 -23.13 1.07
CA SER A 78 25.95 -22.25 2.15
C SER A 78 26.16 -23.03 3.45
N THR A 79 27.35 -22.88 4.04
CA THR A 79 27.62 -23.21 5.44
C THR A 79 27.21 -22.05 6.39
N ALA A 80 26.60 -20.99 5.88
CA ALA A 80 26.15 -19.88 6.68
C ALA A 80 25.12 -20.33 7.72
N LYS A 81 25.33 -19.97 8.98
CA LYS A 81 24.32 -20.11 10.03
C LYS A 81 23.06 -19.41 9.54
N GLN A 82 22.03 -20.19 9.23
CA GLN A 82 20.71 -19.62 8.96
C GLN A 82 20.32 -18.80 10.19
N PRO A 83 20.04 -17.51 10.05
CA PRO A 83 19.55 -16.75 11.18
C PRO A 83 18.26 -17.44 11.66
N THR A 84 18.22 -17.81 12.92
CA THR A 84 16.97 -18.16 13.56
C THR A 84 16.12 -16.90 13.48
N VAL A 85 15.03 -16.95 12.69
CA VAL A 85 14.02 -15.89 12.67
C VAL A 85 13.39 -15.88 14.07
N ALA A 86 14.11 -15.27 15.00
CA ALA A 86 13.64 -15.06 16.36
C ALA A 86 12.59 -13.96 16.28
N ASN A 87 11.38 -14.32 16.65
CA ASN A 87 10.17 -13.49 16.71
C ASN A 87 9.60 -13.08 15.35
N ARG A 88 8.59 -13.84 14.90
CA ARG A 88 7.63 -13.44 13.87
C ARG A 88 6.71 -12.28 14.34
N GLY A 89 7.20 -11.47 15.29
CA GLY A 89 6.59 -10.25 15.74
C GLY A 89 6.84 -9.12 14.73
N GLN A 90 6.16 -8.04 14.93
CA GLN A 90 6.25 -6.81 14.17
C GLN A 90 7.71 -6.47 13.84
N ALA A 91 8.06 -6.44 12.54
CA ALA A 91 9.40 -6.00 12.12
C ALA A 91 9.67 -4.59 12.64
N ALA A 92 10.89 -4.34 13.12
CA ALA A 92 11.26 -3.01 13.58
C ALA A 92 11.13 -2.01 12.41
N ALA A 93 10.35 -0.96 12.60
CA ALA A 93 10.17 0.12 11.64
C ALA A 93 11.53 0.75 11.29
N PHE A 94 11.71 1.18 10.04
CA PHE A 94 12.97 1.76 9.57
C PHE A 94 12.76 2.94 8.60
N GLY A 95 13.85 3.65 8.27
CA GLY A 95 13.83 4.82 7.39
C GLY A 95 14.52 6.04 7.99
N SER A 96 14.70 6.08 9.32
CA SER A 96 15.40 7.20 10.01
C SER A 96 16.89 7.31 9.68
N THR A 97 17.46 6.26 9.10
CA THR A 97 18.90 6.19 8.75
C THR A 97 19.04 5.57 7.36
N LEU A 98 19.71 6.29 6.47
CA LEU A 98 20.14 5.79 5.17
C LEU A 98 21.51 5.11 5.34
N LEU A 99 21.61 3.88 4.85
CA LEU A 99 22.83 3.06 4.86
C LEU A 99 23.49 3.14 3.48
N THR A 100 24.63 3.80 3.38
CA THR A 100 25.34 3.96 2.11
C THR A 100 26.54 3.00 2.05
N TYR A 101 26.52 2.11 1.05
CA TYR A 101 27.55 1.11 0.80
C TYR A 101 28.38 1.47 -0.43
N ARG A 102 29.70 1.29 -0.33
CA ARG A 102 30.66 1.45 -1.43
C ARG A 102 30.62 0.19 -2.29
N LEU A 103 30.12 0.31 -3.52
CA LEU A 103 30.00 -0.81 -4.47
C LEU A 103 31.19 -0.84 -5.42
N ALA A 104 31.94 -1.94 -5.42
CA ALA A 104 32.93 -2.29 -6.43
C ALA A 104 32.26 -3.19 -7.48
N LEU A 105 31.94 -2.64 -8.64
CA LEU A 105 31.23 -3.36 -9.71
C LEU A 105 32.18 -3.65 -10.86
N ALA A 106 32.45 -4.92 -11.05
CA ALA A 106 33.25 -5.42 -12.18
C ALA A 106 32.37 -5.83 -13.36
N CYS A 107 32.94 -6.01 -14.54
CA CYS A 107 32.29 -6.67 -15.65
C CYS A 107 33.29 -7.48 -16.49
N THR A 108 32.81 -8.57 -17.11
CA THR A 108 33.58 -9.34 -18.09
C THR A 108 33.69 -8.59 -19.43
N GLY A 109 34.63 -8.98 -20.29
CA GLY A 109 34.75 -8.43 -21.66
C GLY A 109 33.56 -8.76 -22.53
N GLU A 110 32.93 -9.90 -22.30
CA GLU A 110 31.67 -10.32 -22.98
C GLU A 110 30.54 -9.38 -22.60
N TYR A 111 30.37 -9.05 -21.30
CA TYR A 111 29.38 -8.06 -20.88
C TYR A 111 29.61 -6.71 -21.57
N ALA A 112 30.87 -6.22 -21.56
CA ALA A 112 31.23 -4.96 -22.19
C ALA A 112 30.85 -4.93 -23.68
N THR A 113 31.09 -6.02 -24.38
CA THR A 113 30.71 -6.19 -25.79
C THR A 113 29.19 -6.21 -25.97
N ALA A 114 28.48 -7.02 -25.15
CA ALA A 114 27.04 -7.19 -25.26
C ALA A 114 26.26 -5.88 -24.99
N VAL A 115 26.59 -5.13 -23.91
CA VAL A 115 25.86 -3.91 -23.59
C VAL A 115 26.09 -2.77 -24.58
N THR A 116 27.22 -2.77 -25.29
CA THR A 116 27.52 -1.75 -26.32
C THR A 116 26.95 -2.13 -27.67
N ALA A 117 26.99 -3.40 -28.05
CA ALA A 117 26.37 -3.91 -29.28
C ALA A 117 24.84 -3.84 -29.25
N ASN A 118 24.24 -4.12 -28.10
CA ASN A 118 22.78 -4.10 -27.90
C ASN A 118 22.25 -2.71 -27.50
N ALA A 119 23.08 -1.66 -27.48
CA ALA A 119 22.62 -0.28 -27.31
C ALA A 119 21.83 0.19 -28.54
N THR A 120 20.95 1.17 -28.38
CA THR A 120 20.10 1.65 -29.47
C THR A 120 20.32 3.16 -29.70
N PRO A 121 21.11 3.56 -30.72
CA PRO A 121 21.90 2.69 -31.62
C PRO A 121 23.10 2.05 -30.93
N ALA A 122 23.67 1.00 -31.53
CA ALA A 122 24.91 0.36 -31.06
C ALA A 122 26.06 1.38 -30.94
N VAL A 123 26.87 1.25 -29.89
CA VAL A 123 27.97 2.17 -29.58
C VAL A 123 29.31 1.44 -29.50
N ALA A 124 30.40 2.18 -29.59
CA ALA A 124 31.76 1.58 -29.45
C ALA A 124 31.96 1.03 -28.03
N THR A 125 32.66 -0.11 -27.93
CA THR A 125 33.03 -0.73 -26.65
C THR A 125 34.17 0.06 -26.01
N THR A 126 33.80 1.01 -25.16
CA THR A 126 34.70 1.87 -24.41
C THR A 126 34.32 1.84 -22.92
N LYS A 127 35.27 2.17 -22.03
CA LYS A 127 34.98 2.26 -20.59
C LYS A 127 33.82 3.23 -20.29
N LEU A 128 33.69 4.33 -21.01
CA LEU A 128 32.60 5.29 -20.86
C LEU A 128 31.24 4.63 -21.16
N ASN A 129 31.09 3.96 -22.27
CA ASN A 129 29.83 3.37 -22.72
C ASN A 129 29.43 2.15 -21.86
N VAL A 130 30.42 1.35 -21.43
CA VAL A 130 30.18 0.21 -20.51
C VAL A 130 29.78 0.73 -19.13
N LEU A 131 30.51 1.73 -18.60
CA LEU A 131 30.17 2.38 -17.32
C LEU A 131 28.77 3.00 -17.36
N ALA A 132 28.37 3.60 -18.49
CA ALA A 132 27.01 4.14 -18.65
C ALA A 132 25.94 3.07 -18.44
N ALA A 133 26.07 1.89 -19.08
CA ALA A 133 25.16 0.77 -18.90
C ALA A 133 25.14 0.23 -17.45
N MET A 134 26.30 0.12 -16.83
CA MET A 134 26.42 -0.29 -15.42
C MET A 134 25.75 0.71 -14.48
N VAL A 135 25.92 2.01 -14.74
CA VAL A 135 25.29 3.08 -13.93
C VAL A 135 23.77 3.07 -14.09
N THR A 136 23.23 2.86 -15.29
CA THR A 136 21.78 2.70 -15.52
C THR A 136 21.23 1.54 -14.68
N ALA A 137 21.88 0.37 -14.68
CA ALA A 137 21.47 -0.78 -13.89
C ALA A 137 21.47 -0.45 -12.38
N ILE A 138 22.58 0.08 -11.86
CA ILE A 138 22.73 0.35 -10.42
C ILE A 138 21.86 1.52 -9.97
N ASN A 139 21.59 2.51 -10.82
CA ASN A 139 20.67 3.60 -10.48
C ASN A 139 19.24 3.09 -10.23
N ARG A 140 18.78 2.12 -11.02
CA ARG A 140 17.46 1.44 -10.84
C ARG A 140 17.44 0.59 -9.58
N VAL A 141 18.44 -0.26 -9.38
CA VAL A 141 18.56 -1.09 -8.17
C VAL A 141 18.61 -0.21 -6.92
N THR A 142 19.43 0.84 -6.92
CA THR A 142 19.51 1.80 -5.81
C THR A 142 18.16 2.47 -5.52
N GLY A 143 17.38 2.78 -6.56
CA GLY A 143 16.03 3.36 -6.39
C GLY A 143 15.09 2.45 -5.61
N ILE A 144 15.12 1.14 -5.90
CA ILE A 144 14.37 0.12 -5.18
C ILE A 144 14.88 -0.04 -3.74
N TYR A 145 16.19 -0.19 -3.57
CA TYR A 145 16.82 -0.40 -2.28
C TYR A 145 16.68 0.78 -1.32
N GLU A 146 16.74 2.02 -1.82
CA GLU A 146 16.50 3.21 -1.00
C GLU A 146 15.04 3.28 -0.51
N LYS A 147 14.10 2.95 -1.39
CA LYS A 147 12.67 2.96 -1.07
C LYS A 147 12.27 1.84 -0.12
N GLU A 148 12.78 0.62 -0.35
CA GLU A 148 12.34 -0.59 0.32
C GLU A 148 13.14 -0.93 1.57
N LEU A 149 14.38 -0.44 1.70
CA LEU A 149 15.35 -0.89 2.70
C LEU A 149 16.17 0.26 3.34
N ALA A 150 16.01 1.50 2.86
CA ALA A 150 16.88 2.64 3.19
C ALA A 150 18.36 2.34 2.93
N ILE A 151 18.68 1.61 1.85
CA ILE A 151 20.03 1.24 1.43
C ILE A 151 20.39 1.97 0.14
N ARG A 152 21.56 2.61 0.11
CA ARG A 152 22.14 3.27 -1.07
C ARG A 152 23.42 2.57 -1.51
N LEU A 153 23.50 2.29 -2.81
CA LEU A 153 24.70 1.74 -3.44
C LEU A 153 25.41 2.85 -4.21
N VAL A 154 26.72 3.07 -3.91
CA VAL A 154 27.53 4.09 -4.57
C VAL A 154 28.75 3.43 -5.21
N LEU A 155 28.86 3.46 -6.54
CA LEU A 155 30.04 2.99 -7.25
C LEU A 155 31.28 3.74 -6.74
N ILE A 156 32.32 2.98 -6.38
CA ILE A 156 33.60 3.50 -5.84
C ILE A 156 34.32 4.44 -6.83
N GLY A 157 35.18 5.29 -6.29
CA GLY A 157 35.87 6.33 -7.09
C GLY A 157 36.70 5.79 -8.25
N ASN A 158 37.27 4.62 -8.14
CA ASN A 158 38.11 3.97 -9.16
C ASN A 158 37.45 2.72 -9.79
N ASN A 159 36.12 2.69 -9.86
CA ASN A 159 35.36 1.56 -10.43
C ASN A 159 35.72 1.24 -11.88
N ASP A 160 36.16 2.22 -12.65
CA ASP A 160 36.58 2.07 -14.04
C ASP A 160 37.80 1.15 -14.21
N GLN A 161 38.55 0.83 -13.14
CA GLN A 161 39.62 -0.16 -13.15
C GLN A 161 39.09 -1.61 -13.23
N LEU A 162 37.86 -1.83 -12.84
CA LEU A 162 37.17 -3.13 -12.89
C LEU A 162 36.37 -3.36 -14.18
N ILE A 163 36.48 -2.44 -15.16
CA ILE A 163 35.82 -2.57 -16.45
C ILE A 163 36.80 -3.20 -17.45
N TYR A 164 36.55 -4.47 -17.78
CA TYR A 164 37.31 -5.19 -18.77
C TYR A 164 36.59 -5.08 -20.14
N LEU A 165 37.35 -4.77 -21.19
CA LEU A 165 36.80 -4.55 -22.53
C LEU A 165 37.03 -5.74 -23.48
N SER A 166 37.80 -6.74 -23.06
CA SER A 166 38.19 -7.90 -23.86
C SER A 166 38.08 -9.17 -23.05
N ALA A 167 37.27 -10.11 -23.52
CA ALA A 167 37.15 -11.48 -23.01
C ALA A 167 38.46 -12.26 -22.97
N ALA A 168 39.45 -11.90 -23.83
CA ALA A 168 40.72 -12.59 -23.85
C ALA A 168 41.68 -12.18 -22.72
N THR A 169 41.37 -11.09 -21.98
CA THR A 169 42.27 -10.52 -20.98
C THR A 169 41.62 -10.22 -19.66
N ASP A 170 40.32 -10.42 -19.53
CA ASP A 170 39.66 -10.32 -18.23
C ASP A 170 39.98 -11.53 -17.34
N PRO A 171 39.84 -11.42 -16.01
CA PRO A 171 40.18 -12.49 -15.08
C PRO A 171 39.00 -13.44 -14.78
N TYR A 172 38.00 -13.53 -15.64
CA TYR A 172 36.75 -14.22 -15.36
C TYR A 172 36.46 -15.40 -16.29
N THR A 173 35.87 -16.45 -15.72
CA THR A 173 35.27 -17.55 -16.46
C THR A 173 33.80 -17.23 -16.73
N ASN A 174 33.51 -16.40 -17.76
CA ASN A 174 32.20 -15.77 -18.03
C ASN A 174 30.99 -16.71 -17.93
N ASP A 175 31.12 -18.02 -18.30
CA ASP A 175 30.01 -18.96 -18.31
C ASP A 175 29.90 -19.83 -17.06
N ASP A 176 30.80 -19.64 -16.06
CA ASP A 176 30.79 -20.36 -14.79
C ASP A 176 30.61 -19.38 -13.63
N GLY A 177 29.36 -19.16 -13.22
CA GLY A 177 29.02 -18.27 -12.10
C GLY A 177 29.67 -18.70 -10.79
N SER A 178 29.82 -20.01 -10.55
CA SER A 178 30.44 -20.52 -9.33
C SER A 178 31.92 -20.20 -9.26
N ALA A 179 32.64 -20.34 -10.38
CA ALA A 179 34.05 -19.94 -10.46
C ALA A 179 34.19 -18.42 -10.28
N MET A 180 33.32 -17.64 -10.93
CA MET A 180 33.36 -16.18 -10.87
C MET A 180 33.17 -15.61 -9.45
N LEU A 181 32.51 -16.31 -8.52
CA LEU A 181 32.43 -15.85 -7.12
C LEU A 181 33.82 -15.65 -6.50
N GLY A 182 34.68 -16.66 -6.63
CA GLY A 182 36.06 -16.60 -6.11
C GLY A 182 36.95 -15.68 -6.94
N GLU A 183 36.80 -15.70 -8.26
CA GLU A 183 37.54 -14.85 -9.20
C GLU A 183 37.24 -13.37 -8.93
N ASN A 184 35.96 -13.01 -8.70
CA ASN A 184 35.58 -11.63 -8.40
C ASN A 184 36.12 -11.17 -7.04
N GLN A 185 36.05 -12.01 -6.01
CA GLN A 185 36.66 -11.65 -4.70
C GLN A 185 38.17 -11.38 -4.84
N ALA A 186 38.88 -12.29 -5.51
CA ALA A 186 40.33 -12.15 -5.70
C ALA A 186 40.68 -10.91 -6.57
N ASN A 187 39.97 -10.69 -7.65
CA ASN A 187 40.20 -9.58 -8.59
C ASN A 187 39.91 -8.22 -7.92
N VAL A 188 38.78 -8.07 -7.26
CA VAL A 188 38.41 -6.80 -6.62
C VAL A 188 39.38 -6.47 -5.48
N ASP A 189 39.79 -7.46 -4.69
CA ASP A 189 40.79 -7.28 -3.65
C ASP A 189 42.18 -6.88 -4.20
N ALA A 190 42.58 -7.48 -5.30
CA ALA A 190 43.88 -7.17 -5.92
C ALA A 190 43.89 -5.77 -6.58
N VAL A 191 42.82 -5.39 -7.30
CA VAL A 191 42.76 -4.15 -8.07
C VAL A 191 42.37 -2.95 -7.22
N ILE A 192 41.42 -3.12 -6.31
CA ILE A 192 40.84 -2.03 -5.51
C ILE A 192 41.43 -2.00 -4.10
N GLY A 193 41.61 -3.15 -3.51
CA GLY A 193 42.02 -3.32 -2.10
C GLY A 193 40.80 -3.50 -1.18
N THR A 194 40.84 -4.51 -0.34
CA THR A 194 39.73 -4.98 0.52
C THR A 194 39.15 -3.86 1.39
N ALA A 195 39.90 -2.88 1.86
CA ALA A 195 39.39 -1.80 2.72
C ALA A 195 38.60 -0.71 1.97
N ARG A 196 38.59 -0.72 0.65
CA ARG A 196 38.05 0.38 -0.18
C ARG A 196 36.63 0.16 -0.70
N TYR A 197 36.03 -0.99 -0.41
CA TYR A 197 34.67 -1.31 -0.81
C TYR A 197 33.94 -2.10 0.28
N ASP A 198 32.61 -2.11 0.23
CA ASP A 198 31.74 -2.75 1.20
C ASP A 198 30.98 -3.94 0.60
N ILE A 199 30.70 -3.87 -0.70
CA ILE A 199 30.09 -4.91 -1.51
C ILE A 199 30.76 -4.91 -2.89
N GLY A 200 31.08 -6.11 -3.40
CA GLY A 200 31.57 -6.30 -4.77
C GLY A 200 30.61 -7.17 -5.57
N HIS A 201 30.52 -6.91 -6.86
CA HIS A 201 29.65 -7.67 -7.78
C HIS A 201 30.29 -7.71 -9.15
N VAL A 202 30.00 -8.74 -9.97
CA VAL A 202 30.44 -8.79 -11.36
C VAL A 202 29.27 -9.02 -12.32
N PHE A 203 29.26 -8.25 -13.39
CA PHE A 203 28.33 -8.43 -14.52
C PHE A 203 28.98 -9.25 -15.63
N SER A 204 28.25 -10.25 -16.15
CA SER A 204 28.68 -11.17 -17.20
C SER A 204 27.57 -11.38 -18.24
N THR A 205 27.82 -12.20 -19.25
CA THR A 205 26.79 -12.63 -20.22
C THR A 205 26.37 -14.09 -20.02
N GLY A 206 27.10 -14.85 -19.22
CA GLY A 206 26.83 -16.25 -18.89
C GLY A 206 26.81 -16.48 -17.37
N GLY A 207 26.67 -17.75 -16.98
CA GLY A 207 26.70 -18.14 -15.57
C GLY A 207 25.40 -17.88 -14.77
N GLY A 208 24.44 -17.14 -15.31
CA GLY A 208 23.19 -16.81 -14.61
C GLY A 208 23.41 -15.88 -13.39
N GLY A 209 22.55 -16.03 -12.37
CA GLY A 209 22.70 -15.33 -11.10
C GLY A 209 23.20 -16.26 -10.01
N ILE A 210 24.17 -15.80 -9.22
CA ILE A 210 24.67 -16.52 -8.03
C ILE A 210 25.35 -15.53 -7.09
N ALA A 211 25.06 -15.62 -5.78
CA ALA A 211 25.69 -14.77 -4.79
C ALA A 211 25.89 -15.50 -3.46
N ALA A 212 26.94 -15.12 -2.74
CA ALA A 212 27.12 -15.54 -1.36
C ALA A 212 26.09 -14.85 -0.46
N LEU A 213 25.41 -15.62 0.38
CA LEU A 213 24.43 -15.10 1.32
C LEU A 213 25.14 -14.36 2.47
N GLN A 214 24.60 -13.17 2.85
CA GLN A 214 25.17 -12.39 3.96
C GLN A 214 26.65 -11.99 3.73
N ALA A 215 26.97 -11.58 2.51
CA ALA A 215 28.34 -11.29 2.10
C ALA A 215 28.78 -9.85 2.41
N VAL A 216 27.87 -8.89 2.37
CA VAL A 216 28.20 -7.46 2.50
C VAL A 216 29.00 -7.20 3.78
N CYS A 217 30.08 -6.43 3.66
CA CYS A 217 31.03 -6.10 4.74
C CYS A 217 31.94 -7.25 5.20
N ASP A 218 31.70 -8.51 4.87
CA ASP A 218 32.57 -9.63 5.20
C ASP A 218 33.79 -9.63 4.27
N VAL A 219 34.97 -9.35 4.82
CA VAL A 219 36.22 -9.21 4.06
C VAL A 219 36.58 -10.42 3.22
N ASN A 220 36.08 -11.61 3.55
CA ASN A 220 36.40 -12.84 2.86
C ASN A 220 35.50 -13.12 1.65
N ILE A 221 34.25 -12.58 1.64
CA ILE A 221 33.25 -12.95 0.67
C ILE A 221 32.43 -11.77 0.09
N LYS A 222 32.69 -10.54 0.50
CA LYS A 222 31.88 -9.36 0.14
C LYS A 222 31.85 -9.02 -1.35
N ALA A 223 32.76 -9.59 -2.16
CA ALA A 223 32.72 -9.47 -3.60
C ALA A 223 32.19 -10.74 -4.30
N GLN A 224 31.65 -11.71 -3.55
CA GLN A 224 31.06 -12.92 -4.11
C GLN A 224 29.61 -12.67 -4.54
N GLY A 225 29.42 -11.99 -5.67
CA GLY A 225 28.16 -11.78 -6.35
C GLY A 225 28.35 -11.70 -7.86
N VAL A 226 27.54 -12.41 -8.60
CA VAL A 226 27.59 -12.55 -10.06
C VAL A 226 26.21 -12.39 -10.64
N THR A 227 26.08 -11.61 -11.70
CA THR A 227 24.86 -11.54 -12.51
C THR A 227 25.21 -11.59 -13.99
N GLY A 228 24.69 -12.58 -14.69
CA GLY A 228 24.93 -12.79 -16.12
C GLY A 228 23.69 -13.12 -16.93
N LEU A 229 23.54 -12.46 -18.09
CA LEU A 229 22.52 -12.73 -19.10
C LEU A 229 23.10 -12.46 -20.50
N PRO A 230 22.71 -13.24 -21.53
CA PRO A 230 23.18 -13.00 -22.90
C PRO A 230 22.86 -11.60 -23.42
N ASN A 231 21.74 -10.99 -22.96
CA ASN A 231 21.41 -9.60 -23.19
C ASN A 231 21.24 -8.88 -21.84
N PRO A 232 22.33 -8.39 -21.20
CA PRO A 232 22.31 -7.87 -19.84
C PRO A 232 21.79 -6.42 -19.77
N ARG A 233 20.58 -6.19 -20.25
CA ARG A 233 19.90 -4.89 -20.31
C ARG A 233 18.42 -5.03 -19.95
N GLY A 234 17.82 -3.90 -19.51
CA GLY A 234 16.41 -3.83 -19.16
C GLY A 234 16.08 -4.43 -17.79
N ASP A 235 14.82 -4.30 -17.39
CA ASP A 235 14.40 -4.66 -16.04
C ASP A 235 14.46 -6.16 -15.75
N GLY A 236 14.36 -7.02 -16.76
CA GLY A 236 14.63 -8.45 -16.59
C GLY A 236 16.05 -8.73 -16.07
N PHE A 237 17.04 -7.91 -16.47
CA PHE A 237 18.38 -7.97 -15.92
C PHE A 237 18.49 -7.19 -14.60
N TYR A 238 17.96 -5.95 -14.56
CA TYR A 238 18.20 -5.06 -13.42
C TYR A 238 17.42 -5.46 -12.15
N VAL A 239 16.16 -5.91 -12.30
CA VAL A 239 15.28 -6.24 -11.18
C VAL A 239 15.28 -7.72 -10.86
N ASP A 240 15.00 -8.58 -11.88
CA ASP A 240 14.87 -10.02 -11.65
C ASP A 240 16.21 -10.69 -11.30
N TYR A 241 17.35 -10.06 -11.69
CA TYR A 241 18.68 -10.58 -11.41
C TYR A 241 19.52 -9.70 -10.51
N VAL A 242 19.92 -8.50 -10.94
CA VAL A 242 20.89 -7.69 -10.18
C VAL A 242 20.35 -7.34 -8.79
N ALA A 243 19.07 -6.90 -8.70
CA ALA A 243 18.46 -6.63 -7.41
C ALA A 243 18.29 -7.89 -6.57
N HIS A 244 18.01 -9.03 -7.18
CA HIS A 244 17.89 -10.33 -6.53
C HIS A 244 19.21 -10.81 -5.96
N GLU A 245 20.28 -10.91 -6.79
CA GLU A 245 21.59 -11.39 -6.35
C GLU A 245 22.21 -10.49 -5.28
N MET A 246 22.09 -9.17 -5.43
CA MET A 246 22.47 -8.26 -4.35
C MET A 246 21.61 -8.47 -3.10
N GLY A 247 20.34 -8.84 -3.24
CA GLY A 247 19.47 -9.21 -2.11
C GLY A 247 20.05 -10.38 -1.31
N HIS A 248 20.62 -11.39 -1.98
CA HIS A 248 21.35 -12.47 -1.32
C HIS A 248 22.59 -11.97 -0.60
N GLN A 249 23.38 -11.11 -1.23
CA GLN A 249 24.55 -10.52 -0.58
C GLN A 249 24.17 -9.74 0.69
N PHE A 250 22.98 -9.12 0.72
CA PHE A 250 22.40 -8.47 1.90
C PHE A 250 21.64 -9.43 2.83
N GLY A 251 21.61 -10.73 2.56
CA GLY A 251 21.06 -11.74 3.47
C GLY A 251 19.63 -12.19 3.20
N GLY A 252 19.00 -11.73 2.13
CA GLY A 252 17.66 -12.19 1.72
C GLY A 252 17.70 -13.60 1.13
N ASN A 253 16.83 -14.48 1.62
CA ASN A 253 16.61 -15.82 1.07
C ASN A 253 15.45 -15.82 0.08
N HIS A 254 15.33 -16.93 -0.70
CA HIS A 254 14.21 -17.11 -1.62
C HIS A 254 12.86 -17.19 -0.90
N THR A 255 11.82 -16.57 -1.49
CA THR A 255 10.48 -16.46 -0.89
C THR A 255 9.44 -17.39 -1.50
N PHE A 256 9.73 -18.02 -2.63
CA PHE A 256 8.81 -18.87 -3.38
C PHE A 256 8.58 -20.26 -2.73
N ASN A 257 7.39 -20.83 -2.94
CA ASN A 257 7.00 -22.16 -2.41
C ASN A 257 7.01 -23.28 -3.45
N SER A 258 7.20 -22.98 -4.75
CA SER A 258 7.28 -23.99 -5.81
C SER A 258 8.51 -24.90 -5.67
N VAL A 259 8.39 -26.10 -6.25
CA VAL A 259 9.47 -27.10 -6.37
C VAL A 259 9.63 -27.55 -7.82
N THR A 260 9.10 -26.81 -8.79
CA THR A 260 9.16 -27.14 -10.23
C THR A 260 10.05 -26.15 -10.99
N GLY A 261 10.52 -26.55 -12.18
CA GLY A 261 11.41 -25.74 -13.00
C GLY A 261 12.68 -25.33 -12.24
N SER A 262 13.11 -24.09 -12.36
CA SER A 262 14.29 -23.55 -11.65
C SER A 262 14.05 -23.40 -10.13
N CYS A 263 12.83 -23.53 -9.66
CA CYS A 263 12.50 -23.54 -8.22
C CYS A 263 12.95 -24.84 -7.52
N ASN A 264 13.12 -25.93 -8.30
CA ASN A 264 13.55 -27.20 -7.74
C ASN A 264 14.99 -27.10 -7.18
N GLY A 265 15.14 -27.48 -5.93
CA GLY A 265 16.43 -27.40 -5.21
C GLY A 265 16.79 -26.01 -4.63
N ASN A 266 16.10 -24.94 -5.04
CA ASN A 266 16.42 -23.57 -4.65
C ASN A 266 15.44 -22.96 -3.63
N ARG A 267 14.39 -23.70 -3.23
CA ARG A 267 13.41 -23.25 -2.25
C ARG A 267 14.01 -23.18 -0.83
N ASN A 268 13.85 -22.04 -0.17
CA ASN A 268 14.16 -21.93 1.26
C ASN A 268 12.88 -22.16 2.09
N ARG A 269 12.84 -23.26 2.87
CA ARG A 269 11.66 -23.65 3.65
C ARG A 269 11.26 -22.65 4.74
N GLN A 270 12.18 -21.80 5.20
CA GLN A 270 11.92 -20.86 6.30
C GLN A 270 11.31 -19.55 5.81
N THR A 271 11.53 -19.22 4.55
CA THR A 271 11.09 -17.97 3.92
C THR A 271 10.12 -18.18 2.75
N ALA A 272 9.77 -19.42 2.42
CA ALA A 272 8.83 -19.76 1.35
C ALA A 272 7.39 -19.36 1.70
N MET A 273 7.13 -18.06 1.66
CA MET A 273 5.86 -17.43 2.04
C MET A 273 5.05 -16.94 0.83
N GLU A 274 5.61 -17.06 -0.37
CA GLU A 274 4.90 -16.73 -1.61
C GLU A 274 4.46 -18.01 -2.34
N PRO A 275 3.19 -18.11 -2.77
CA PRO A 275 2.71 -19.29 -3.51
C PRO A 275 3.38 -19.38 -4.88
N GLY A 276 3.60 -20.60 -5.36
CA GLY A 276 4.19 -20.86 -6.66
C GLY A 276 5.58 -20.25 -6.80
N SER A 277 5.82 -19.58 -7.93
CA SER A 277 7.07 -18.85 -8.20
C SER A 277 7.27 -17.62 -7.33
N GLY A 278 6.22 -17.15 -6.62
CA GLY A 278 6.22 -15.83 -6.02
C GLY A 278 6.21 -14.69 -7.04
N THR A 279 6.30 -13.46 -6.54
CA THR A 279 6.16 -12.23 -7.33
C THR A 279 7.15 -11.13 -6.96
N THR A 280 7.80 -11.22 -5.80
CA THR A 280 8.71 -10.19 -5.28
C THR A 280 10.15 -10.42 -5.73
N ILE A 281 11.06 -9.49 -5.39
CA ILE A 281 12.45 -9.55 -5.86
C ILE A 281 13.15 -10.86 -5.49
N MET A 282 12.96 -11.38 -4.25
CA MET A 282 13.60 -12.63 -3.83
C MET A 282 12.82 -13.89 -4.25
N ALA A 283 11.82 -13.74 -5.10
CA ALA A 283 11.09 -14.84 -5.73
C ALA A 283 11.69 -15.22 -7.10
N TYR A 284 11.11 -16.24 -7.74
CA TYR A 284 11.52 -16.77 -9.04
C TYR A 284 10.42 -16.61 -10.11
N ALA A 285 9.86 -15.41 -10.20
CA ALA A 285 8.81 -15.12 -11.15
C ALA A 285 9.23 -15.45 -12.59
N GLY A 286 8.43 -16.26 -13.27
CA GLY A 286 8.64 -16.63 -14.66
C GLY A 286 9.47 -17.90 -14.92
N ILE A 287 10.10 -18.53 -13.91
CA ILE A 287 11.03 -19.64 -14.11
C ILE A 287 10.71 -20.93 -13.34
N CYS A 288 9.55 -21.00 -12.67
CA CYS A 288 9.08 -22.19 -11.96
C CYS A 288 8.12 -23.07 -12.80
N GLY A 289 8.21 -23.04 -14.12
CA GLY A 289 7.38 -23.87 -15.00
C GLY A 289 5.88 -23.62 -14.82
N ALA A 290 5.12 -24.68 -14.56
CA ALA A 290 3.66 -24.59 -14.39
C ALA A 290 3.21 -23.83 -13.15
N ASP A 291 4.10 -23.62 -12.17
CA ASP A 291 3.81 -22.91 -10.92
C ASP A 291 4.09 -21.41 -11.03
N ASN A 292 4.37 -20.88 -12.22
CA ASN A 292 4.60 -19.45 -12.40
C ASN A 292 3.35 -18.64 -12.09
N VAL A 293 3.50 -17.68 -11.18
CA VAL A 293 2.44 -16.75 -10.80
C VAL A 293 2.40 -15.52 -11.71
N GLN A 294 3.57 -15.13 -12.20
CA GLN A 294 3.76 -14.06 -13.21
C GLN A 294 5.12 -14.22 -13.90
N SER A 295 5.35 -13.42 -14.96
CA SER A 295 6.53 -13.57 -15.82
C SER A 295 7.79 -12.90 -15.27
N ASN A 296 7.68 -11.86 -14.46
CA ASN A 296 8.79 -11.06 -13.93
C ASN A 296 8.50 -10.60 -12.51
N SER A 297 9.53 -10.30 -11.74
CA SER A 297 9.38 -9.80 -10.38
C SER A 297 8.85 -8.36 -10.34
N ASP A 298 8.02 -8.08 -9.36
CA ASP A 298 7.64 -6.72 -8.99
C ASP A 298 8.81 -6.05 -8.23
N PRO A 299 9.08 -4.76 -8.45
CA PRO A 299 10.26 -4.08 -7.92
C PRO A 299 10.10 -3.70 -6.44
N TYR A 300 9.82 -4.66 -5.58
CA TYR A 300 9.77 -4.50 -4.13
C TYR A 300 10.11 -5.83 -3.43
N PHE A 301 10.48 -5.75 -2.15
CA PHE A 301 10.80 -6.90 -1.32
C PHE A 301 9.60 -7.36 -0.50
N HIS A 302 9.38 -8.68 -0.45
CA HIS A 302 8.43 -9.28 0.49
C HIS A 302 8.81 -8.93 1.93
N ALA A 303 7.84 -8.83 2.82
CA ALA A 303 8.06 -8.48 4.22
C ALA A 303 9.09 -9.39 4.91
N ILE A 304 9.14 -10.68 4.57
CA ILE A 304 10.17 -11.59 5.12
C ILE A 304 11.58 -11.23 4.64
N SER A 305 11.73 -10.85 3.37
CA SER A 305 13.03 -10.42 2.84
C SER A 305 13.50 -9.12 3.49
N GLN A 306 12.57 -8.19 3.76
CA GLN A 306 12.87 -6.97 4.52
C GLN A 306 13.34 -7.32 5.94
N ASP A 307 12.71 -8.29 6.62
CA ASP A 307 13.12 -8.74 7.95
C ASP A 307 14.54 -9.33 7.94
N GLU A 308 14.85 -10.21 6.98
CA GLU A 308 16.15 -10.86 6.85
C GLU A 308 17.28 -9.86 6.55
N ILE A 309 17.07 -9.03 5.50
CA ILE A 309 18.07 -8.04 5.09
C ILE A 309 18.33 -7.05 6.22
N ARG A 310 17.30 -6.58 6.87
CA ARG A 310 17.44 -5.63 7.98
C ARG A 310 18.15 -6.26 9.18
N SER A 311 17.81 -7.49 9.55
CA SER A 311 18.50 -8.21 10.61
C SER A 311 20.00 -8.27 10.32
N TYR A 312 20.37 -8.64 9.09
CA TYR A 312 21.75 -8.73 8.68
C TYR A 312 22.46 -7.37 8.71
N VAL A 313 21.89 -6.31 8.14
CA VAL A 313 22.55 -4.99 8.13
C VAL A 313 22.67 -4.35 9.51
N LEU A 314 21.79 -4.71 10.46
CA LEU A 314 21.94 -4.31 11.86
C LEU A 314 23.10 -5.07 12.55
N ASP A 315 23.28 -6.35 12.23
CA ASP A 315 24.37 -7.18 12.73
C ASP A 315 25.73 -6.73 12.18
N THR A 316 25.79 -6.28 10.92
CA THR A 316 27.04 -5.75 10.33
C THR A 316 27.56 -4.53 11.08
N ARG A 317 26.67 -3.72 11.64
CA ARG A 317 27.03 -2.56 12.46
C ARG A 317 27.83 -2.95 13.71
N THR A 318 27.46 -4.07 14.33
CA THR A 318 28.10 -4.56 15.57
C THR A 318 29.33 -5.41 15.29
N ASN A 319 29.28 -6.22 14.23
CA ASN A 319 30.31 -7.26 13.98
C ASN A 319 31.51 -6.77 13.18
N TYR A 320 31.37 -5.68 12.40
CA TYR A 320 32.46 -5.16 11.53
C TYR A 320 33.01 -3.79 11.97
N GLY A 321 32.86 -3.43 13.24
CA GLY A 321 33.52 -2.28 13.84
C GLY A 321 33.06 -0.91 13.40
N GLY A 322 31.84 -0.79 12.83
CA GLY A 322 31.23 0.49 12.47
C GLY A 322 31.78 1.19 11.23
N ALA A 323 32.73 0.56 10.51
CA ALA A 323 33.30 1.13 9.28
C ALA A 323 32.50 0.82 8.00
N CYS A 324 31.48 -0.02 8.08
CA CYS A 324 30.63 -0.46 6.97
C CYS A 324 29.20 -0.60 7.48
N PRO A 325 28.22 0.11 6.93
CA PRO A 325 28.27 1.19 5.92
C PRO A 325 28.45 2.60 6.50
N VAL A 326 28.34 3.65 5.65
CA VAL A 326 28.17 5.03 6.12
C VAL A 326 26.73 5.25 6.52
N TYR A 327 26.52 5.73 7.73
CA TYR A 327 25.20 6.03 8.31
C TYR A 327 24.87 7.51 8.16
N THR A 328 23.75 7.83 7.51
CA THR A 328 23.28 9.21 7.36
C THR A 328 21.86 9.32 7.91
N SER A 329 21.64 10.25 8.85
CA SER A 329 20.29 10.53 9.33
C SER A 329 19.45 11.12 8.20
N THR A 330 18.27 10.56 7.98
CA THR A 330 17.30 11.03 6.95
C THR A 330 16.34 12.07 7.48
N GLY A 331 16.18 12.16 8.81
CA GLY A 331 15.10 12.90 9.45
C GLY A 331 13.71 12.27 9.20
N ASN A 332 13.66 11.10 8.57
CA ASN A 332 12.43 10.37 8.31
C ASN A 332 11.97 9.56 9.53
N GLN A 333 10.66 9.46 9.71
CA GLN A 333 10.03 8.57 10.67
C GLN A 333 9.17 7.57 9.90
N ALA A 334 9.37 6.29 10.17
CA ALA A 334 8.62 5.25 9.50
C ALA A 334 7.11 5.33 9.85
N PRO A 335 6.24 4.91 8.93
CA PRO A 335 4.80 4.84 9.19
C PRO A 335 4.45 3.96 10.40
N VAL A 336 3.49 4.40 11.21
CA VAL A 336 2.89 3.60 12.28
C VAL A 336 1.66 2.89 11.73
N VAL A 337 1.72 1.56 11.66
CA VAL A 337 0.74 0.71 10.95
C VAL A 337 -0.20 0.03 11.94
N THR A 338 -1.47 -0.08 11.54
CA THR A 338 -2.51 -0.86 12.21
C THR A 338 -3.13 -1.84 11.22
N ALA A 339 -3.00 -3.14 11.49
CA ALA A 339 -3.50 -4.22 10.62
C ALA A 339 -4.96 -4.62 10.92
N GLY A 340 -5.59 -4.01 11.93
CA GLY A 340 -6.92 -4.42 12.39
C GLY A 340 -6.90 -5.63 13.32
N ALA A 341 -8.10 -6.09 13.69
CA ALA A 341 -8.29 -7.24 14.56
C ALA A 341 -8.10 -8.57 13.82
N SER A 342 -7.89 -9.64 14.57
CA SER A 342 -7.98 -11.01 14.04
C SER A 342 -9.44 -11.43 13.90
N TYR A 343 -9.73 -12.23 12.87
CA TYR A 343 -11.07 -12.68 12.54
C TYR A 343 -11.16 -14.19 12.42
N THR A 344 -12.36 -14.71 12.66
CA THR A 344 -12.72 -16.09 12.35
C THR A 344 -13.78 -16.09 11.26
N ILE A 345 -13.52 -16.80 10.16
CA ILE A 345 -14.35 -16.83 8.95
C ILE A 345 -14.65 -18.27 8.52
N PRO A 346 -15.66 -18.50 7.69
CA PRO A 346 -15.89 -19.81 7.08
C PRO A 346 -14.80 -20.14 6.05
N GLN A 347 -14.50 -21.43 5.86
CA GLN A 347 -13.64 -21.89 4.76
C GLN A 347 -14.29 -21.60 3.39
N GLY A 348 -13.47 -21.54 2.33
CA GLY A 348 -13.92 -21.40 0.95
C GLY A 348 -14.71 -20.11 0.65
N THR A 349 -14.55 -19.07 1.48
CA THR A 349 -15.34 -17.83 1.42
C THR A 349 -14.42 -16.62 1.26
N PRO A 350 -14.70 -15.72 0.31
CA PRO A 350 -13.95 -14.47 0.14
C PRO A 350 -14.03 -13.57 1.37
N PHE A 351 -12.96 -12.79 1.58
CA PHE A 351 -12.89 -11.84 2.68
C PHE A 351 -12.08 -10.60 2.30
N THR A 352 -12.25 -9.52 3.06
CA THR A 352 -11.52 -8.27 2.85
C THR A 352 -10.79 -7.85 4.13
N LEU A 353 -9.46 -7.67 4.04
CA LEU A 353 -8.68 -7.05 5.10
C LEU A 353 -8.57 -5.55 4.86
N THR A 354 -8.72 -4.79 5.93
CA THR A 354 -8.56 -3.34 5.93
C THR A 354 -7.66 -2.94 7.08
N GLY A 355 -6.60 -2.24 6.76
CA GLY A 355 -5.70 -1.64 7.74
C GLY A 355 -5.41 -0.19 7.37
N SER A 356 -4.65 0.48 8.21
CA SER A 356 -4.28 1.88 8.04
C SER A 356 -2.88 2.15 8.57
N ALA A 357 -2.34 3.30 8.20
CA ALA A 357 -1.12 3.80 8.81
C ALA A 357 -1.18 5.32 8.93
N THR A 358 -0.39 5.85 9.86
CA THR A 358 -0.12 7.28 10.01
C THR A 358 1.36 7.53 9.82
N ASP A 359 1.70 8.65 9.21
CA ASP A 359 3.07 9.08 9.01
C ASP A 359 3.31 10.43 9.71
N ALA A 360 4.37 10.50 10.52
CA ALA A 360 4.66 11.70 11.32
C ALA A 360 5.23 12.85 10.47
N ASN A 361 5.79 12.54 9.30
CA ASN A 361 6.29 13.54 8.36
C ASN A 361 5.20 14.00 7.38
N GLY A 362 4.04 13.31 7.35
CA GLY A 362 2.94 13.59 6.43
C GLY A 362 3.17 13.07 5.03
N ASP A 363 4.04 12.08 4.86
CA ASP A 363 4.37 11.49 3.58
C ASP A 363 3.22 10.65 3.01
N ALA A 364 3.15 10.53 1.67
CA ALA A 364 2.12 9.75 0.99
C ALA A 364 2.41 8.25 1.10
N LEU A 365 1.49 7.52 1.73
CA LEU A 365 1.66 6.10 2.04
C LEU A 365 1.19 5.18 0.92
N THR A 366 1.91 4.07 0.77
CA THR A 366 1.47 2.90 -0.01
C THR A 366 1.51 1.63 0.84
N TYR A 367 0.58 0.70 0.57
CA TYR A 367 0.29 -0.46 1.39
C TYR A 367 0.41 -1.75 0.59
N ALA A 368 0.94 -2.79 1.23
CA ALA A 368 0.89 -4.16 0.72
C ALA A 368 0.45 -5.11 1.83
N TRP A 369 -0.55 -5.96 1.54
CA TRP A 369 -0.91 -7.11 2.37
C TRP A 369 -0.18 -8.34 1.86
N GLU A 370 0.57 -8.99 2.73
CA GLU A 370 1.41 -10.15 2.43
C GLU A 370 1.08 -11.29 3.38
N GLN A 371 0.97 -12.49 2.86
CA GLN A 371 0.76 -13.69 3.67
C GLN A 371 2.11 -14.15 4.25
N MET A 372 2.13 -14.47 5.55
CA MET A 372 3.33 -14.85 6.30
C MET A 372 3.34 -16.33 6.69
N ASP A 373 2.49 -17.15 6.05
CA ASP A 373 2.46 -18.58 6.27
C ASP A 373 3.52 -19.29 5.43
N GLN A 374 4.11 -20.31 6.00
CA GLN A 374 5.14 -21.12 5.33
C GLN A 374 4.83 -22.61 5.46
N SER A 375 5.07 -23.36 4.40
CA SER A 375 4.98 -24.82 4.43
C SER A 375 6.36 -25.46 4.64
N SER A 376 6.42 -26.50 5.43
CA SER A 376 7.62 -27.36 5.51
C SER A 376 7.88 -28.11 4.20
N GLN A 377 6.83 -28.36 3.41
CA GLN A 377 6.87 -29.00 2.10
C GLN A 377 6.55 -27.96 1.04
N GLY A 378 7.35 -27.89 -0.01
CA GLY A 378 7.00 -27.16 -1.21
C GLY A 378 5.85 -27.83 -1.96
N GLY A 379 5.17 -27.10 -2.85
CA GLY A 379 4.09 -27.68 -3.63
C GLY A 379 3.46 -26.69 -4.61
N ALA A 380 2.70 -27.28 -5.53
CA ALA A 380 1.94 -26.51 -6.51
C ALA A 380 0.88 -25.63 -5.82
N PRO A 381 0.65 -24.40 -6.29
CA PRO A 381 -0.35 -23.50 -5.73
C PRO A 381 -1.77 -24.08 -5.70
N ALA A 382 -2.15 -24.89 -6.68
CA ALA A 382 -3.45 -25.53 -6.74
C ALA A 382 -3.71 -26.52 -5.59
N ALA A 383 -2.65 -27.18 -5.08
CA ALA A 383 -2.75 -28.09 -3.94
C ALA A 383 -2.77 -27.37 -2.59
N ALA A 384 -2.50 -26.09 -2.56
CA ALA A 384 -2.42 -25.33 -1.30
C ALA A 384 -3.77 -25.17 -0.59
N ALA A 385 -4.90 -25.25 -1.29
CA ALA A 385 -6.25 -25.13 -0.73
C ALA A 385 -6.52 -26.08 0.44
N THR A 386 -5.99 -27.30 0.39
CA THR A 386 -6.14 -28.33 1.42
C THR A 386 -5.01 -28.34 2.46
N SER A 387 -4.02 -27.49 2.29
CA SER A 387 -2.90 -27.36 3.23
C SER A 387 -3.24 -26.47 4.43
N THR A 388 -2.80 -26.88 5.60
CA THR A 388 -2.95 -26.07 6.81
C THR A 388 -1.86 -25.03 6.99
N THR A 389 -0.81 -25.06 6.15
CA THR A 389 0.39 -24.21 6.34
C THR A 389 0.91 -23.55 5.07
N ALA A 390 0.57 -24.05 3.87
CA ALA A 390 1.07 -23.48 2.63
C ALA A 390 0.58 -22.04 2.40
N PRO A 391 1.39 -21.15 1.79
CA PRO A 391 0.90 -19.85 1.36
C PRO A 391 -0.14 -20.01 0.24
N LEU A 392 -1.21 -19.21 0.32
CA LEU A 392 -2.39 -19.28 -0.55
C LEU A 392 -2.50 -18.06 -1.46
N PHE A 393 -2.05 -16.90 -0.95
CA PHE A 393 -2.27 -15.60 -1.58
C PHE A 393 -0.95 -14.95 -1.95
N ARG A 394 -0.83 -14.63 -3.24
CA ARG A 394 0.34 -13.94 -3.79
C ARG A 394 0.48 -12.52 -3.23
N ALA A 395 1.68 -12.01 -3.22
CA ALA A 395 1.93 -10.61 -2.97
C ALA A 395 1.60 -9.76 -4.22
N PHE A 396 1.20 -8.50 -4.03
CA PHE A 396 0.97 -7.50 -5.07
C PHE A 396 1.74 -6.23 -4.77
N ALA A 397 2.14 -5.52 -5.82
CA ALA A 397 2.80 -4.24 -5.69
C ALA A 397 2.01 -3.28 -4.76
N PRO A 398 2.70 -2.49 -3.92
CA PRO A 398 2.05 -1.60 -2.96
C PRO A 398 1.12 -0.58 -3.64
N VAL A 399 -0.06 -0.38 -3.07
CA VAL A 399 -1.12 0.54 -3.54
C VAL A 399 -1.45 1.60 -2.50
N SER A 400 -2.16 2.67 -2.89
CA SER A 400 -2.51 3.79 -1.99
C SER A 400 -3.60 3.47 -0.97
N THR A 401 -4.23 2.29 -1.02
CA THR A 401 -5.27 1.88 -0.07
C THR A 401 -4.80 0.75 0.82
N GLY A 402 -5.13 0.80 2.12
CA GLY A 402 -4.85 -0.28 3.06
C GLY A 402 -5.85 -1.44 3.01
N THR A 403 -6.68 -1.51 1.97
CA THR A 403 -7.72 -2.55 1.81
C THR A 403 -7.35 -3.52 0.70
N ARG A 404 -7.48 -4.83 0.98
CA ARG A 404 -7.31 -5.89 -0.02
C ARG A 404 -8.37 -6.97 0.16
N THR A 405 -8.97 -7.38 -0.96
CA THR A 405 -9.90 -8.52 -1.06
C THR A 405 -9.13 -9.79 -1.44
N PHE A 406 -9.51 -10.92 -0.83
CA PHE A 406 -8.93 -12.24 -0.99
C PHE A 406 -10.02 -13.26 -1.38
N PRO A 407 -9.94 -13.92 -2.55
CA PRO A 407 -9.05 -13.61 -3.70
C PRO A 407 -9.28 -12.19 -4.21
N ARG A 408 -8.43 -11.71 -5.13
CA ARG A 408 -8.63 -10.37 -5.71
C ARG A 408 -10.03 -10.24 -6.32
N LEU A 409 -10.61 -9.06 -6.20
CA LEU A 409 -11.99 -8.81 -6.60
C LEU A 409 -12.27 -9.19 -8.07
N THR A 410 -11.32 -8.96 -8.96
CA THR A 410 -11.45 -9.34 -10.38
C THR A 410 -11.67 -10.83 -10.60
N ASP A 411 -11.04 -11.69 -9.78
CA ASP A 411 -11.19 -13.14 -9.89
C ASP A 411 -12.57 -13.60 -9.40
N ILE A 412 -13.06 -12.98 -8.31
CA ILE A 412 -14.41 -13.21 -7.80
C ILE A 412 -15.43 -12.81 -8.85
N LEU A 413 -15.33 -11.62 -9.44
CA LEU A 413 -16.28 -11.08 -10.40
C LEU A 413 -16.30 -11.84 -11.74
N SER A 414 -15.16 -12.36 -12.16
CA SER A 414 -15.03 -13.15 -13.39
C SER A 414 -15.21 -14.66 -13.19
N ASN A 415 -15.42 -15.11 -11.95
CA ASN A 415 -15.48 -16.53 -11.58
C ASN A 415 -14.25 -17.32 -12.06
N THR A 416 -13.07 -16.71 -12.00
CA THR A 416 -11.82 -17.33 -12.43
C THR A 416 -10.93 -17.62 -11.23
N ALA A 417 -10.13 -18.68 -11.33
CA ALA A 417 -9.10 -18.99 -10.37
C ALA A 417 -7.75 -18.51 -10.93
N THR A 418 -7.09 -17.61 -10.24
CA THR A 418 -5.72 -17.19 -10.56
C THR A 418 -4.74 -17.95 -9.68
N ILE A 419 -3.61 -18.39 -10.26
CA ILE A 419 -2.52 -19.03 -9.51
C ILE A 419 -2.05 -18.09 -8.39
N GLY A 420 -2.03 -18.62 -7.15
CA GLY A 420 -1.65 -17.83 -5.99
C GLY A 420 -2.75 -16.91 -5.45
N GLU A 421 -4.02 -17.18 -5.77
CA GLU A 421 -5.20 -16.53 -5.19
C GLU A 421 -6.23 -17.60 -4.82
N THR A 422 -5.91 -18.44 -3.84
CA THR A 422 -6.65 -19.68 -3.54
C THR A 422 -7.27 -19.61 -2.14
N LEU A 423 -8.58 -19.82 -2.03
CA LEU A 423 -9.27 -19.91 -0.75
C LEU A 423 -8.99 -21.27 -0.08
N PRO A 424 -8.77 -21.31 1.25
CA PRO A 424 -8.60 -22.58 1.98
C PRO A 424 -9.92 -23.34 2.06
N THR A 425 -9.85 -24.65 1.86
CA THR A 425 -10.97 -25.59 2.01
C THR A 425 -10.86 -26.40 3.29
N VAL A 426 -10.01 -25.99 4.21
CA VAL A 426 -9.76 -26.60 5.51
C VAL A 426 -9.71 -25.55 6.60
N ALA A 427 -9.94 -25.97 7.83
CA ALA A 427 -9.72 -25.12 9.00
C ALA A 427 -8.23 -24.87 9.19
N ARG A 428 -7.84 -23.60 9.25
CA ARG A 428 -6.44 -23.18 9.45
C ARG A 428 -6.37 -21.74 9.97
N THR A 429 -5.21 -21.38 10.49
CA THR A 429 -4.82 -19.97 10.69
C THR A 429 -4.03 -19.50 9.50
N MET A 430 -4.38 -18.33 8.97
CA MET A 430 -3.63 -17.58 7.98
C MET A 430 -3.09 -16.33 8.64
N ASN A 431 -1.79 -16.11 8.54
CA ASN A 431 -1.12 -14.95 9.09
C ASN A 431 -0.87 -13.93 7.99
N PHE A 432 -1.30 -12.70 8.21
CA PHE A 432 -1.11 -11.61 7.26
C PHE A 432 -0.32 -10.48 7.90
N ARG A 433 0.48 -9.82 7.09
CA ARG A 433 1.19 -8.59 7.46
C ARG A 433 0.78 -7.47 6.50
N LEU A 434 0.40 -6.33 7.07
CA LEU A 434 0.27 -5.08 6.35
C LEU A 434 1.58 -4.33 6.46
N THR A 435 2.20 -4.04 5.33
CA THR A 435 3.39 -3.21 5.23
C THR A 435 3.02 -1.86 4.64
N ALA A 436 3.37 -0.77 5.28
CA ALA A 436 3.20 0.59 4.77
C ALA A 436 4.55 1.23 4.47
N ARG A 437 4.65 1.92 3.34
CA ARG A 437 5.83 2.63 2.83
C ARG A 437 5.51 4.10 2.68
N ASP A 438 6.38 4.97 3.16
CA ASP A 438 6.23 6.44 3.02
C ASP A 438 6.72 6.97 1.68
N ASN A 439 7.40 6.14 0.89
CA ASN A 439 7.91 6.48 -0.44
C ASN A 439 8.88 7.68 -0.49
N ARG A 440 9.48 8.05 0.65
CA ARG A 440 10.34 9.21 0.75
C ARG A 440 11.66 9.02 -0.01
N PRO A 441 12.05 9.94 -0.89
CA PRO A 441 13.33 9.86 -1.59
C PRO A 441 14.52 9.96 -0.64
N GLY A 442 15.57 9.17 -0.91
CA GLY A 442 16.80 9.23 -0.14
C GLY A 442 16.76 8.51 1.20
N GLY A 443 15.81 7.61 1.40
CA GLY A 443 15.69 6.76 2.58
C GLY A 443 14.24 6.55 2.97
N GLY A 444 13.54 5.70 2.22
CA GLY A 444 12.14 5.34 2.49
C GLY A 444 11.98 4.68 3.85
N GLY A 445 10.93 5.07 4.57
CA GLY A 445 10.51 4.44 5.81
C GLY A 445 9.50 3.34 5.55
N VAL A 446 9.67 2.22 6.24
CA VAL A 446 8.73 1.09 6.18
C VAL A 446 8.33 0.70 7.59
N GLY A 447 7.02 0.65 7.81
CA GLY A 447 6.39 0.12 9.02
C GLY A 447 5.49 -1.06 8.67
N SER A 448 5.21 -1.92 9.65
CA SER A 448 4.31 -3.05 9.44
C SER A 448 3.54 -3.43 10.70
N ALA A 449 2.39 -4.10 10.51
CA ALA A 449 1.62 -4.72 11.58
C ALA A 449 1.02 -6.04 11.06
N SER A 450 0.76 -6.98 11.97
CA SER A 450 0.26 -8.31 11.63
C SER A 450 -1.15 -8.53 12.17
N THR A 451 -1.92 -9.35 11.46
CA THR A 451 -3.21 -9.88 11.90
C THR A 451 -3.35 -11.34 11.47
N ALA A 452 -4.32 -12.04 12.04
CA ALA A 452 -4.62 -13.42 11.69
C ALA A 452 -6.07 -13.58 11.23
N VAL A 453 -6.27 -14.44 10.24
CA VAL A 453 -7.59 -14.90 9.80
C VAL A 453 -7.67 -16.40 10.00
N ASN A 454 -8.59 -16.83 10.85
CA ASN A 454 -8.82 -18.24 11.16
C ASN A 454 -9.98 -18.76 10.34
N THR A 455 -9.78 -19.81 9.53
CA THR A 455 -10.88 -20.51 8.89
C THR A 455 -11.33 -21.69 9.74
N THR A 456 -12.61 -21.98 9.68
CA THR A 456 -13.24 -23.13 10.37
C THR A 456 -13.75 -24.14 9.35
N ALA A 457 -14.25 -25.28 9.82
CA ALA A 457 -14.94 -26.25 8.96
C ALA A 457 -16.35 -25.80 8.53
N ALA A 458 -16.86 -24.68 9.06
CA ALA A 458 -18.08 -24.04 8.56
C ALA A 458 -17.84 -23.41 7.18
N GLY A 459 -18.87 -23.33 6.37
CA GLY A 459 -18.78 -22.74 5.03
C GLY A 459 -18.79 -23.77 3.89
N PRO A 460 -18.65 -23.32 2.64
CA PRO A 460 -18.54 -21.91 2.27
C PRO A 460 -19.84 -21.11 2.48
N PHE A 461 -19.70 -19.81 2.76
CA PHE A 461 -20.81 -18.85 2.73
C PHE A 461 -20.98 -18.38 1.27
N LEU A 462 -22.13 -18.63 0.66
CA LEU A 462 -22.32 -18.40 -0.78
C LEU A 462 -23.71 -17.85 -1.06
N ILE A 463 -23.81 -16.88 -1.94
CA ILE A 463 -25.09 -16.46 -2.56
C ILE A 463 -25.55 -17.58 -3.49
N THR A 464 -26.83 -17.96 -3.39
CA THR A 464 -27.42 -19.03 -4.20
C THR A 464 -28.39 -18.52 -5.27
N THR A 465 -28.78 -17.24 -5.22
CA THR A 465 -29.61 -16.58 -6.23
C THR A 465 -28.76 -15.79 -7.23
N ALA A 466 -29.31 -15.57 -8.44
CA ALA A 466 -28.68 -14.78 -9.50
C ALA A 466 -27.27 -15.26 -9.91
N ASN A 467 -27.03 -16.58 -9.82
CA ASN A 467 -25.78 -17.22 -10.31
C ASN A 467 -25.84 -17.58 -11.81
N SER A 468 -26.95 -17.29 -12.46
CA SER A 468 -27.11 -17.15 -13.90
C SER A 468 -27.70 -15.78 -14.20
N ALA A 469 -27.48 -15.27 -15.42
CA ALA A 469 -27.98 -13.95 -15.81
C ALA A 469 -29.51 -13.88 -15.69
N ILE A 470 -29.98 -12.85 -15.02
CA ILE A 470 -31.42 -12.58 -14.84
C ILE A 470 -31.74 -11.15 -15.23
N THR A 471 -33.03 -10.94 -15.60
CA THR A 471 -33.55 -9.60 -15.85
C THR A 471 -34.71 -9.32 -14.87
N GLN A 472 -34.66 -8.14 -14.25
CA GLN A 472 -35.64 -7.65 -13.31
C GLN A 472 -36.04 -6.22 -13.66
N ALA A 473 -37.21 -5.79 -13.18
CA ALA A 473 -37.59 -4.38 -13.28
C ALA A 473 -36.97 -3.57 -12.14
N PRO A 474 -36.59 -2.31 -12.35
CA PRO A 474 -36.36 -1.38 -11.25
C PRO A 474 -37.52 -1.38 -10.27
N LEU A 475 -37.26 -1.24 -8.97
CA LEU A 475 -38.23 -1.27 -7.89
C LEU A 475 -39.01 -2.60 -7.73
N SER A 476 -38.65 -3.64 -8.46
CA SER A 476 -39.26 -4.96 -8.22
C SER A 476 -38.73 -5.56 -6.93
N THR A 477 -39.56 -6.36 -6.27
CA THR A 477 -39.15 -7.19 -5.14
C THR A 477 -38.40 -8.41 -5.65
N PHE A 478 -37.35 -8.79 -4.92
CA PHE A 478 -36.51 -9.96 -5.22
C PHE A 478 -36.09 -10.65 -3.93
N THR A 479 -36.11 -11.98 -3.92
CA THR A 479 -35.60 -12.72 -2.77
C THR A 479 -34.16 -13.11 -3.01
N VAL A 480 -33.25 -12.56 -2.21
CA VAL A 480 -31.84 -12.95 -2.16
C VAL A 480 -31.72 -14.13 -1.21
N THR A 481 -31.08 -15.21 -1.67
CA THR A 481 -30.82 -16.39 -0.85
C THR A 481 -29.32 -16.70 -0.80
N TRP A 482 -28.87 -17.25 0.33
CA TRP A 482 -27.47 -17.62 0.55
C TRP A 482 -27.36 -18.86 1.44
N SER A 483 -26.25 -19.57 1.35
CA SER A 483 -25.93 -20.69 2.22
C SER A 483 -25.28 -20.19 3.50
N VAL A 484 -25.97 -20.33 4.63
CA VAL A 484 -25.49 -19.93 5.97
C VAL A 484 -24.35 -20.81 6.46
N ASN A 485 -24.45 -22.14 6.24
CA ASN A 485 -23.39 -23.13 6.50
C ASN A 485 -22.71 -23.00 7.88
N ASN A 486 -23.51 -22.89 8.95
CA ASN A 486 -23.09 -22.77 10.35
C ASN A 486 -22.32 -21.48 10.69
N THR A 487 -22.37 -20.43 9.86
CA THR A 487 -21.67 -19.15 10.12
C THR A 487 -22.27 -18.36 11.29
N THR A 488 -23.51 -18.66 11.70
CA THR A 488 -24.15 -18.04 12.87
C THR A 488 -23.66 -18.61 14.21
N SER A 489 -23.02 -19.77 14.17
CA SER A 489 -22.53 -20.47 15.37
C SER A 489 -21.11 -20.04 15.73
N ALA A 490 -20.73 -20.25 17.01
CA ALA A 490 -19.35 -20.09 17.45
C ALA A 490 -18.40 -21.01 16.66
N PRO A 491 -17.19 -20.56 16.35
CA PRO A 491 -16.54 -19.32 16.76
C PRO A 491 -16.76 -18.12 15.80
N ILE A 492 -17.53 -18.26 14.71
CA ILE A 492 -17.75 -17.21 13.69
C ILE A 492 -18.77 -16.17 14.22
N ASN A 493 -19.92 -16.62 14.76
CA ASN A 493 -20.96 -15.80 15.38
C ASN A 493 -21.51 -14.67 14.48
N ALA A 494 -21.59 -14.88 13.16
CA ALA A 494 -22.16 -13.91 12.23
C ALA A 494 -23.69 -13.99 12.24
N ALA A 495 -24.31 -13.37 13.23
CA ALA A 495 -25.76 -13.41 13.42
C ALA A 495 -26.53 -12.64 12.35
N ASN A 496 -25.93 -11.59 11.78
CA ASN A 496 -26.55 -10.72 10.78
C ASN A 496 -25.69 -10.56 9.54
N VAL A 497 -26.33 -10.25 8.44
CA VAL A 497 -25.69 -9.89 7.16
C VAL A 497 -26.24 -8.57 6.60
N ARG A 498 -25.50 -7.97 5.70
CA ARG A 498 -25.88 -6.81 4.91
C ARG A 498 -25.97 -7.23 3.44
N ILE A 499 -26.96 -6.73 2.72
CA ILE A 499 -27.16 -6.99 1.30
C ILE A 499 -26.96 -5.71 0.53
N LEU A 500 -26.05 -5.74 -0.41
CA LEU A 500 -25.64 -4.61 -1.23
C LEU A 500 -25.88 -4.90 -2.70
N PHE A 501 -26.04 -3.85 -3.49
CA PHE A 501 -26.18 -3.95 -4.95
C PHE A 501 -25.23 -2.99 -5.67
N SER A 502 -24.66 -3.49 -6.74
CA SER A 502 -23.76 -2.79 -7.66
C SER A 502 -24.47 -2.58 -9.01
N THR A 503 -24.08 -1.52 -9.70
CA THR A 503 -24.49 -1.26 -11.09
C THR A 503 -23.31 -1.22 -12.07
N ASP A 504 -22.09 -1.43 -11.58
CA ASP A 504 -20.82 -1.32 -12.31
C ASP A 504 -20.05 -2.64 -12.40
N GLY A 505 -20.77 -3.77 -12.44
CA GLY A 505 -20.17 -5.10 -12.53
C GLY A 505 -19.59 -5.61 -11.21
N GLY A 506 -19.93 -4.99 -10.06
CA GLY A 506 -19.41 -5.39 -8.75
C GLY A 506 -18.13 -4.67 -8.34
N GLN A 507 -17.71 -3.62 -9.05
CA GLN A 507 -16.56 -2.81 -8.68
C GLN A 507 -16.84 -1.97 -7.43
N THR A 508 -18.06 -1.40 -7.35
CA THR A 508 -18.56 -0.70 -6.17
C THR A 508 -19.97 -1.15 -5.81
N PHE A 509 -20.37 -0.99 -4.55
CA PHE A 509 -21.68 -1.40 -4.04
C PHE A 509 -22.39 -0.23 -3.34
N PRO A 510 -22.85 0.79 -4.09
CA PRO A 510 -23.42 2.00 -3.51
C PRO A 510 -24.84 1.82 -2.96
N TYR A 511 -25.58 0.78 -3.38
CA TYR A 511 -26.97 0.58 -2.99
C TYR A 511 -27.06 -0.44 -1.85
N VAL A 512 -27.54 0.00 -0.70
CA VAL A 512 -27.82 -0.87 0.45
C VAL A 512 -29.27 -1.36 0.33
N LEU A 513 -29.44 -2.65 -0.01
CA LEU A 513 -30.76 -3.26 -0.13
C LEU A 513 -31.31 -3.72 1.23
N ALA A 514 -30.42 -4.21 2.11
CA ALA A 514 -30.73 -4.50 3.50
C ALA A 514 -29.47 -4.19 4.33
N ALA A 515 -29.57 -3.23 5.27
CA ALA A 515 -28.43 -2.79 6.05
C ALA A 515 -28.04 -3.78 7.15
N ASN A 516 -29.03 -4.48 7.70
CA ASN A 516 -28.85 -5.45 8.79
C ASN A 516 -30.07 -6.39 8.80
N THR A 517 -29.85 -7.65 8.44
CA THR A 517 -30.90 -8.68 8.41
C THR A 517 -30.35 -9.95 9.05
N PRO A 518 -31.19 -10.83 9.66
CA PRO A 518 -30.73 -12.09 10.19
C PRO A 518 -29.98 -12.92 9.15
N ASN A 519 -28.93 -13.60 9.57
CA ASN A 519 -28.19 -14.54 8.74
C ASN A 519 -28.90 -15.91 8.72
N ASP A 520 -30.12 -15.96 8.18
CA ASP A 520 -31.01 -17.14 8.17
C ASP A 520 -31.13 -17.79 6.78
N GLY A 521 -30.42 -17.23 5.77
CA GLY A 521 -30.35 -17.79 4.42
C GLY A 521 -31.27 -17.14 3.40
N SER A 522 -32.14 -16.18 3.76
CA SER A 522 -32.98 -15.50 2.78
C SER A 522 -33.46 -14.12 3.23
N GLN A 523 -33.57 -13.19 2.30
CA GLN A 523 -34.13 -11.86 2.53
C GLN A 523 -34.82 -11.32 1.28
N GLY A 524 -36.08 -10.87 1.45
CA GLY A 524 -36.74 -10.07 0.44
C GLY A 524 -36.15 -8.66 0.39
N VAL A 525 -35.79 -8.21 -0.80
CA VAL A 525 -35.24 -6.88 -1.04
C VAL A 525 -35.99 -6.20 -2.19
N VAL A 526 -35.86 -4.87 -2.31
CA VAL A 526 -36.35 -4.10 -3.43
C VAL A 526 -35.16 -3.55 -4.21
N PHE A 527 -35.10 -3.81 -5.52
CA PHE A 527 -34.05 -3.24 -6.35
C PHE A 527 -34.15 -1.71 -6.44
N PRO A 528 -33.04 -1.00 -6.60
CA PRO A 528 -33.07 0.45 -6.72
C PRO A 528 -33.70 0.89 -8.05
N ASN A 529 -34.18 2.14 -8.09
CA ASN A 529 -34.75 2.75 -9.29
C ASN A 529 -33.64 3.18 -10.28
N VAL A 530 -32.93 2.23 -10.82
CA VAL A 530 -31.80 2.45 -11.75
C VAL A 530 -31.83 1.41 -12.86
N ARG A 531 -31.22 1.74 -14.01
CA ARG A 531 -30.99 0.78 -15.09
C ARG A 531 -29.52 0.35 -15.07
N THR A 532 -29.31 -0.93 -15.28
CA THR A 532 -27.98 -1.52 -15.47
C THR A 532 -28.10 -2.81 -16.25
N SER A 533 -27.05 -3.18 -16.98
CA SER A 533 -26.89 -4.51 -17.57
C SER A 533 -25.85 -5.35 -16.83
N THR A 534 -25.19 -4.78 -15.82
CA THR A 534 -24.06 -5.37 -15.10
C THR A 534 -24.26 -5.36 -13.59
N GLY A 535 -25.54 -5.49 -13.15
CA GLY A 535 -25.86 -5.51 -11.71
C GLY A 535 -25.25 -6.70 -10.99
N ARG A 536 -24.77 -6.50 -9.76
CA ARG A 536 -24.28 -7.56 -8.87
C ARG A 536 -24.80 -7.40 -7.45
N LEU A 537 -25.08 -8.52 -6.80
CA LEU A 537 -25.43 -8.59 -5.37
C LEU A 537 -24.20 -8.99 -4.57
N ARG A 538 -24.05 -8.37 -3.40
CA ARG A 538 -23.08 -8.79 -2.39
C ARG A 538 -23.82 -9.01 -1.07
N VAL A 539 -23.58 -10.16 -0.45
CA VAL A 539 -24.01 -10.44 0.92
C VAL A 539 -22.78 -10.53 1.79
N GLU A 540 -22.70 -9.69 2.80
CA GLU A 540 -21.53 -9.61 3.68
C GLU A 540 -21.94 -9.69 5.15
N ALA A 541 -21.10 -10.33 5.98
CA ALA A 541 -21.34 -10.47 7.40
C ALA A 541 -21.21 -9.12 8.12
N VAL A 542 -22.17 -8.79 8.98
CA VAL A 542 -22.08 -7.61 9.85
C VAL A 542 -21.17 -7.92 11.03
N GLY A 543 -20.16 -7.08 11.23
CA GLY A 543 -19.15 -7.27 12.29
C GLY A 543 -18.07 -8.32 11.98
N ASN A 544 -18.03 -8.83 10.73
CA ASN A 544 -16.98 -9.72 10.24
C ASN A 544 -16.51 -9.27 8.86
N ILE A 545 -15.53 -9.96 8.28
CA ILE A 545 -14.82 -9.54 7.05
C ILE A 545 -15.19 -10.38 5.82
N PHE A 546 -15.94 -11.45 5.96
CA PHE A 546 -16.28 -12.35 4.86
C PHE A 546 -17.57 -11.93 4.14
N PHE A 547 -17.64 -12.29 2.89
CA PHE A 547 -18.77 -11.98 2.01
C PHE A 547 -18.83 -12.95 0.83
N ASP A 548 -19.88 -12.83 0.02
CA ASP A 548 -19.95 -13.41 -1.30
C ASP A 548 -20.61 -12.45 -2.30
N ILE A 549 -20.30 -12.61 -3.59
CA ILE A 549 -20.89 -11.88 -4.71
C ILE A 549 -21.50 -12.91 -5.67
N ASN A 550 -22.72 -12.70 -6.11
CA ASN A 550 -23.38 -13.58 -7.08
C ASN A 550 -22.58 -13.69 -8.39
N ASN A 551 -22.65 -14.84 -9.04
CA ASN A 551 -21.75 -15.20 -10.14
C ASN A 551 -22.09 -14.58 -11.51
N ALA A 552 -23.30 -14.02 -11.69
CA ALA A 552 -23.74 -13.53 -12.99
C ALA A 552 -24.35 -12.12 -12.90
N ASP A 553 -24.38 -11.43 -14.03
CA ASP A 553 -24.95 -10.10 -14.10
C ASP A 553 -26.47 -10.11 -13.96
N ILE A 554 -26.98 -9.11 -13.27
CA ILE A 554 -28.38 -8.79 -13.12
C ILE A 554 -28.69 -7.58 -14.01
N THR A 555 -29.57 -7.76 -14.99
CA THR A 555 -30.08 -6.65 -15.79
C THR A 555 -31.28 -6.03 -15.11
N LEU A 556 -31.22 -4.75 -14.76
CA LEU A 556 -32.39 -3.97 -14.39
C LEU A 556 -32.86 -3.17 -15.60
N SER A 557 -34.01 -3.55 -16.16
CA SER A 557 -34.62 -2.93 -17.36
C SER A 557 -36.11 -2.68 -17.18
N GLY A 558 -36.61 -1.64 -17.82
CA GLY A 558 -38.02 -1.24 -17.73
C GLY A 558 -38.17 0.28 -17.63
N PRO A 559 -39.40 0.80 -17.65
CA PRO A 559 -39.63 2.22 -17.42
C PRO A 559 -39.21 2.59 -15.99
N LEU A 560 -38.54 3.70 -15.86
CA LEU A 560 -38.24 4.30 -14.55
C LEU A 560 -39.37 5.29 -14.23
N PRO A 561 -40.10 5.13 -13.11
CA PRO A 561 -41.19 6.04 -12.76
C PRO A 561 -40.74 7.49 -12.61
N VAL A 562 -39.57 7.69 -11.99
CA VAL A 562 -38.87 8.98 -11.90
C VAL A 562 -37.41 8.78 -12.26
N THR A 563 -36.91 9.56 -13.21
CA THR A 563 -35.49 9.51 -13.59
C THR A 563 -34.74 10.61 -12.85
N LEU A 564 -34.09 10.24 -11.75
CA LEU A 564 -33.20 11.12 -11.00
C LEU A 564 -31.87 11.27 -11.75
N THR A 565 -31.53 12.48 -12.20
CA THR A 565 -30.31 12.74 -12.96
C THR A 565 -29.14 13.19 -12.07
N ARG A 566 -29.46 13.78 -10.92
CA ARG A 566 -28.45 14.27 -9.97
C ARG A 566 -29.03 14.22 -8.56
N PHE A 567 -28.21 13.80 -7.60
CA PHE A 567 -28.45 14.01 -6.17
C PHE A 567 -27.13 14.31 -5.48
N THR A 568 -27.08 15.43 -4.76
CA THR A 568 -25.87 15.88 -4.05
C THR A 568 -26.23 16.36 -2.66
N ALA A 569 -25.32 16.14 -1.71
CA ALA A 569 -25.41 16.67 -0.36
C ALA A 569 -24.09 17.37 -0.03
N ALA A 570 -24.17 18.58 0.49
CA ALA A 570 -23.01 19.39 0.89
C ALA A 570 -23.22 20.00 2.29
N ALA A 571 -22.14 20.20 3.05
CA ALA A 571 -22.22 20.85 4.34
C ALA A 571 -22.04 22.36 4.22
N GLU A 572 -22.90 23.10 4.93
CA GLU A 572 -22.76 24.55 5.18
C GLU A 572 -22.90 24.78 6.70
N GLY A 573 -21.76 24.81 7.40
CA GLY A 573 -21.76 24.81 8.87
C GLY A 573 -22.39 23.53 9.42
N THR A 574 -23.46 23.70 10.25
CA THR A 574 -24.25 22.60 10.81
C THR A 574 -25.47 22.22 9.94
N THR A 575 -25.56 22.75 8.72
CA THR A 575 -26.66 22.52 7.80
C THR A 575 -26.21 21.62 6.66
N ALA A 576 -27.02 20.62 6.31
CA ALA A 576 -26.86 19.87 5.06
C ALA A 576 -27.69 20.55 3.95
N LEU A 577 -27.02 20.88 2.84
CA LEU A 577 -27.63 21.38 1.61
C LEU A 577 -27.81 20.22 0.66
N LEU A 578 -29.05 19.92 0.33
CA LEU A 578 -29.43 18.84 -0.57
C LEU A 578 -29.95 19.44 -1.86
N HIS A 579 -29.47 18.93 -2.99
CA HIS A 579 -29.94 19.30 -4.31
C HIS A 579 -30.14 18.04 -5.15
N TRP A 580 -31.28 17.93 -5.84
CA TRP A 580 -31.51 16.88 -6.80
C TRP A 580 -32.29 17.37 -8.01
N THR A 581 -32.14 16.65 -9.11
CA THR A 581 -32.81 16.92 -10.37
C THR A 581 -33.40 15.64 -10.94
N THR A 582 -34.58 15.75 -11.51
CA THR A 582 -35.23 14.69 -12.29
C THR A 582 -35.18 15.04 -13.77
N ALA A 583 -35.04 14.06 -14.66
CA ALA A 583 -35.19 14.27 -16.10
C ALA A 583 -36.65 14.28 -16.51
N GLN A 584 -37.46 13.44 -15.86
CA GLN A 584 -38.90 13.33 -16.00
C GLN A 584 -39.49 12.77 -14.72
N GLU A 585 -40.79 13.00 -14.53
CA GLU A 585 -41.57 12.44 -13.43
C GLU A 585 -42.84 11.80 -13.98
N VAL A 586 -43.27 10.70 -13.38
CA VAL A 586 -44.49 10.01 -13.72
C VAL A 586 -45.19 9.64 -12.42
N HIS A 587 -46.41 10.19 -12.19
CA HIS A 587 -47.19 10.01 -10.96
C HIS A 587 -46.40 10.27 -9.66
N ASN A 588 -45.48 11.23 -9.67
CA ASN A 588 -44.62 11.54 -8.54
C ASN A 588 -45.34 12.41 -7.50
N ALA A 589 -45.71 11.85 -6.36
CA ALA A 589 -46.24 12.63 -5.24
C ALA A 589 -45.12 13.52 -4.61
N GLY A 590 -43.86 13.03 -4.59
CA GLY A 590 -42.76 13.78 -4.04
C GLY A 590 -41.66 12.90 -3.47
N PHE A 591 -40.79 13.54 -2.69
CA PHE A 591 -39.62 12.92 -2.13
C PHE A 591 -39.61 13.05 -0.60
N GLU A 592 -39.59 11.92 0.11
CA GLU A 592 -39.20 11.92 1.51
C GLU A 592 -37.70 12.00 1.58
N VAL A 593 -37.20 13.01 2.26
CA VAL A 593 -35.77 13.12 2.60
C VAL A 593 -35.54 12.37 3.88
N GLN A 594 -34.65 11.39 3.82
CA GLN A 594 -34.31 10.53 4.95
C GLN A 594 -32.84 10.68 5.30
N LEU A 595 -32.54 10.87 6.59
CA LEU A 595 -31.20 11.00 7.15
C LEU A 595 -30.92 9.89 8.15
N GLN A 596 -29.65 9.47 8.17
CA GLN A 596 -29.07 8.59 9.19
C GLN A 596 -27.84 9.32 9.79
N GLY A 597 -27.88 9.58 11.07
CA GLY A 597 -26.79 10.22 11.80
C GLY A 597 -25.65 9.26 12.18
N PRO A 598 -24.55 9.80 12.78
CA PRO A 598 -23.40 9.00 13.17
C PRO A 598 -23.72 7.86 14.14
N ASP A 599 -24.71 8.06 15.01
CA ASP A 599 -25.12 7.10 16.04
C ASP A 599 -26.43 6.39 15.72
N ASP A 600 -27.06 6.72 14.58
CA ASP A 600 -28.35 6.15 14.18
C ASP A 600 -28.13 4.79 13.48
N GLN A 601 -28.97 3.81 13.82
CA GLN A 601 -28.98 2.49 13.17
C GLN A 601 -29.81 2.49 11.87
N GLU A 602 -30.76 3.42 11.74
CA GLU A 602 -31.73 3.47 10.65
C GLU A 602 -31.89 4.87 10.07
N PHE A 603 -32.35 4.93 8.82
CA PHE A 603 -32.74 6.18 8.18
C PHE A 603 -34.08 6.68 8.77
N ARG A 604 -34.14 7.94 9.17
CA ARG A 604 -35.35 8.61 9.62
C ARG A 604 -35.78 9.69 8.64
N LYS A 605 -37.08 9.81 8.41
CA LYS A 605 -37.67 10.89 7.62
C LYS A 605 -37.45 12.22 8.34
N VAL A 606 -36.92 13.21 7.62
CA VAL A 606 -36.69 14.58 8.14
C VAL A 606 -37.54 15.62 7.40
N ALA A 607 -37.91 15.37 6.16
CA ALA A 607 -38.73 16.26 5.37
C ALA A 607 -39.47 15.51 4.26
N PHE A 608 -40.47 16.18 3.68
CA PHE A 608 -41.12 15.81 2.43
C PHE A 608 -41.11 17.00 1.49
N VAL A 609 -40.69 16.78 0.24
CA VAL A 609 -40.68 17.77 -0.83
C VAL A 609 -41.63 17.28 -1.92
N ALA A 610 -42.69 18.05 -2.20
CA ALA A 610 -43.68 17.66 -3.19
C ALA A 610 -43.08 17.58 -4.60
N GLY A 611 -43.48 16.56 -5.35
CA GLY A 611 -43.12 16.39 -6.76
C GLY A 611 -44.07 17.23 -7.69
N GLN A 612 -43.82 17.07 -8.99
CA GLN A 612 -44.63 17.76 -10.03
C GLN A 612 -45.66 16.83 -10.68
N GLY A 613 -45.99 15.70 -10.02
CA GLY A 613 -46.90 14.70 -10.59
C GLY A 613 -46.31 14.03 -11.83
N SER A 614 -46.88 14.30 -13.01
CA SER A 614 -46.33 13.78 -14.27
C SER A 614 -45.81 14.89 -15.16
N THR A 615 -44.52 14.89 -15.47
CA THR A 615 -43.87 15.86 -16.36
C THR A 615 -42.70 15.22 -17.11
N THR A 616 -42.55 15.57 -18.37
CA THR A 616 -41.42 15.19 -19.22
C THR A 616 -40.29 16.21 -19.17
N GLN A 617 -40.47 17.31 -18.43
CA GLN A 617 -39.45 18.35 -18.25
C GLN A 617 -38.61 18.07 -17.01
N SER A 618 -37.32 18.38 -17.10
CA SER A 618 -36.39 18.30 -15.94
C SER A 618 -36.84 19.23 -14.82
N GLN A 619 -36.92 18.71 -13.61
CA GLN A 619 -37.23 19.45 -12.39
C GLN A 619 -36.03 19.49 -11.46
N SER A 620 -35.88 20.61 -10.74
CA SER A 620 -34.80 20.80 -9.76
C SER A 620 -35.39 21.08 -8.40
N TYR A 621 -34.81 20.43 -7.39
CA TYR A 621 -35.27 20.52 -6.02
C TYR A 621 -34.07 20.87 -5.10
N ALA A 622 -34.35 21.54 -4.01
CA ALA A 622 -33.38 21.87 -2.97
C ALA A 622 -34.03 21.78 -1.59
N LEU A 623 -33.26 21.31 -0.62
CA LEU A 623 -33.67 21.30 0.78
C LEU A 623 -32.47 21.62 1.67
N ARG A 624 -32.71 22.45 2.69
CA ARG A 624 -31.77 22.71 3.78
C ARG A 624 -32.21 21.94 5.02
N VAL A 625 -31.33 21.13 5.57
CA VAL A 625 -31.57 20.43 6.84
C VAL A 625 -30.61 21.02 7.88
N PRO A 626 -31.11 21.92 8.75
CA PRO A 626 -30.28 22.60 9.74
C PRO A 626 -30.04 21.72 10.98
N ASP A 627 -29.20 22.24 11.90
CA ASP A 627 -28.99 21.76 13.26
C ASP A 627 -28.49 20.31 13.35
N LEU A 628 -27.69 19.89 12.39
CA LEU A 628 -27.05 18.57 12.40
C LEU A 628 -25.83 18.58 13.31
N GLY A 629 -25.73 17.58 14.18
CA GLY A 629 -24.57 17.34 15.04
C GLY A 629 -23.30 17.01 14.22
N ALA A 630 -22.13 17.20 14.85
CA ALA A 630 -20.86 16.82 14.24
C ALA A 630 -20.82 15.33 13.90
N GLY A 631 -20.26 15.00 12.75
CA GLY A 631 -20.13 13.61 12.30
C GLY A 631 -20.53 13.42 10.85
N ARG A 632 -20.44 12.18 10.40
CA ARG A 632 -20.84 11.79 9.04
C ARG A 632 -22.33 11.45 9.05
N TRP A 633 -23.07 12.15 8.23
CA TRP A 633 -24.50 11.91 7.98
C TRP A 633 -24.68 11.27 6.62
N TYR A 634 -25.58 10.33 6.53
CA TYR A 634 -25.99 9.71 5.29
C TYR A 634 -27.41 10.18 4.92
N VAL A 635 -27.61 10.45 3.65
CA VAL A 635 -28.84 11.02 3.13
C VAL A 635 -29.31 10.22 1.95
N ARG A 636 -30.59 9.90 1.90
CA ARG A 636 -31.26 9.35 0.73
C ARG A 636 -32.62 10.00 0.50
N LEU A 637 -33.06 9.95 -0.73
CA LEU A 637 -34.41 10.32 -1.11
C LEU A 637 -35.24 9.05 -1.22
N HIS A 638 -36.44 9.06 -0.66
CA HIS A 638 -37.46 8.07 -0.90
C HIS A 638 -38.55 8.73 -1.74
N GLN A 639 -38.56 8.48 -3.04
CA GLN A 639 -39.57 8.98 -3.94
C GLN A 639 -40.88 8.22 -3.71
N LEU A 640 -41.99 8.93 -3.62
CA LEU A 640 -43.36 8.36 -3.47
C LEU A 640 -44.21 8.68 -4.69
N ASP A 641 -44.97 7.67 -5.14
CA ASP A 641 -45.93 7.85 -6.19
C ASP A 641 -47.30 8.35 -5.63
N GLU A 642 -48.11 8.97 -6.50
CA GLU A 642 -49.48 9.35 -6.19
C GLU A 642 -50.26 8.10 -5.76
N GLY A 643 -50.65 8.06 -4.46
CA GLY A 643 -51.27 6.89 -3.84
C GLY A 643 -50.51 6.29 -2.69
N GLY A 644 -49.24 6.70 -2.47
CA GLY A 644 -48.46 6.46 -1.24
C GLY A 644 -48.01 5.02 -1.00
N GLN A 645 -48.17 4.12 -1.97
CA GLN A 645 -47.93 2.68 -1.77
C GLN A 645 -46.62 2.13 -2.37
N THR A 646 -46.01 2.86 -3.30
CA THR A 646 -44.76 2.42 -3.97
C THR A 646 -43.81 3.58 -4.03
N GLY A 647 -42.59 3.35 -3.56
CA GLY A 647 -41.54 4.36 -3.54
C GLY A 647 -40.21 3.79 -3.97
N SER A 648 -39.38 4.62 -4.58
CA SER A 648 -37.99 4.28 -4.91
C SER A 648 -37.00 5.04 -4.01
N PHE A 649 -35.88 4.40 -3.72
CA PHE A 649 -34.80 5.07 -3.03
C PHE A 649 -33.73 5.54 -4.01
N SER A 650 -33.20 6.74 -3.77
CA SER A 650 -31.99 7.22 -4.45
C SER A 650 -30.74 6.48 -3.94
N SER A 651 -29.61 6.68 -4.62
CA SER A 651 -28.30 6.43 -4.03
C SER A 651 -28.15 7.22 -2.71
N VAL A 652 -27.42 6.64 -1.76
CA VAL A 652 -27.09 7.32 -0.51
C VAL A 652 -25.95 8.31 -0.75
N GLN A 653 -26.16 9.56 -0.33
CA GLN A 653 -25.12 10.57 -0.28
C GLN A 653 -24.59 10.69 1.15
N SER A 654 -23.34 11.07 1.31
CA SER A 654 -22.79 11.36 2.65
C SER A 654 -22.35 12.81 2.77
N VAL A 655 -22.64 13.40 3.91
CA VAL A 655 -22.20 14.75 4.27
C VAL A 655 -21.47 14.71 5.60
N LEU A 656 -20.30 15.32 5.66
CA LEU A 656 -19.54 15.43 6.89
C LEU A 656 -19.78 16.82 7.52
N ILE A 657 -20.54 16.83 8.60
CA ILE A 657 -20.76 18.03 9.40
C ILE A 657 -19.59 18.21 10.35
N ARG A 658 -18.92 19.32 10.18
CA ARG A 658 -17.83 19.74 11.07
C ARG A 658 -18.33 20.90 11.91
N VAL A 659 -18.51 20.67 13.19
CA VAL A 659 -18.69 21.76 14.14
C VAL A 659 -17.30 22.29 14.45
N PRO A 660 -17.04 23.58 14.23
CA PRO A 660 -15.75 24.16 14.61
C PRO A 660 -15.46 23.85 16.07
N ALA A 661 -14.29 23.32 16.35
CA ALA A 661 -13.88 23.07 17.72
C ALA A 661 -13.67 24.43 18.44
N VAL A 662 -13.98 24.46 19.72
CA VAL A 662 -13.60 25.59 20.57
C VAL A 662 -12.08 25.70 20.51
N ALA A 663 -11.58 26.87 20.11
CA ALA A 663 -10.17 27.18 20.11
C ALA A 663 -9.87 28.28 21.11
N ALA A 664 -8.72 28.19 21.76
CA ALA A 664 -8.25 29.30 22.62
C ALA A 664 -6.73 29.35 22.63
N SER A 665 -6.20 30.56 22.81
CA SER A 665 -4.78 30.80 22.96
C SER A 665 -4.54 31.96 23.92
N ILE A 666 -3.49 31.86 24.74
CA ILE A 666 -3.06 32.93 25.63
C ILE A 666 -1.84 33.63 25.04
N TRP A 667 -1.89 34.96 25.03
CA TRP A 667 -0.81 35.81 24.56
C TRP A 667 -0.62 37.07 25.39
N PRO A 668 0.58 37.65 25.52
CA PRO A 668 1.83 37.02 25.06
C PRO A 668 2.15 35.76 25.87
N ASN A 669 2.88 34.85 25.27
CA ASN A 669 3.41 33.69 25.99
C ASN A 669 4.93 33.61 25.69
N PRO A 670 5.80 33.93 26.66
CA PRO A 670 5.56 34.09 28.12
C PRO A 670 4.73 35.33 28.52
N LEU A 671 3.90 35.14 29.55
CA LEU A 671 2.98 36.13 30.09
C LEU A 671 3.68 36.99 31.14
N PRO A 672 3.81 38.33 30.96
CA PRO A 672 4.50 39.18 31.89
C PRO A 672 3.58 39.53 33.09
N ALA A 673 4.12 39.42 34.32
CA ALA A 673 3.45 39.78 35.56
C ALA A 673 1.98 39.26 35.70
N GLY A 674 1.67 38.13 35.08
CA GLY A 674 0.34 37.50 35.11
C GLY A 674 -0.78 38.28 34.38
N GLN A 675 -0.42 39.22 33.51
CA GLN A 675 -1.36 39.99 32.70
C GLN A 675 -1.21 39.66 31.19
N GLY A 676 -2.32 39.44 30.52
CA GLY A 676 -2.35 39.15 29.09
C GLY A 676 -3.76 39.07 28.54
N THR A 677 -3.89 38.36 27.45
CA THR A 677 -5.17 38.15 26.79
C THR A 677 -5.34 36.67 26.46
N ILE A 678 -6.51 36.12 26.70
CA ILE A 678 -6.92 34.87 26.12
C ILE A 678 -7.85 35.15 24.95
N THR A 679 -7.45 34.73 23.78
CA THR A 679 -8.33 34.73 22.60
C THR A 679 -9.13 33.44 22.64
N VAL A 680 -10.45 33.54 22.65
CA VAL A 680 -11.37 32.39 22.64
C VAL A 680 -12.21 32.47 21.38
N GLU A 681 -12.29 31.37 20.66
CA GLU A 681 -13.14 31.22 19.46
C GLU A 681 -14.20 30.16 19.74
N LEU A 682 -15.45 30.58 19.82
CA LEU A 682 -16.59 29.72 20.09
C LEU A 682 -17.41 29.51 18.83
N PRO A 683 -17.81 28.27 18.52
CA PRO A 683 -18.72 28.00 17.41
C PRO A 683 -20.16 28.51 17.66
N THR A 684 -20.58 28.54 18.92
CA THR A 684 -21.87 29.05 19.39
C THR A 684 -21.65 29.88 20.65
N ALA A 685 -22.55 30.80 20.94
CA ALA A 685 -22.50 31.55 22.20
C ALA A 685 -22.53 30.60 23.39
N GLY A 686 -21.71 30.86 24.40
CA GLY A 686 -21.58 30.01 25.58
C GLY A 686 -20.86 30.70 26.72
N THR A 687 -20.91 30.12 27.91
CA THR A 687 -20.22 30.65 29.11
C THR A 687 -18.84 30.00 29.23
N ALA A 688 -17.80 30.79 29.00
CA ALA A 688 -16.40 30.35 29.03
C ALA A 688 -15.76 30.65 30.41
N GLN A 689 -14.96 29.69 30.90
CA GLN A 689 -14.19 29.88 32.13
C GLN A 689 -12.80 29.29 31.99
N VAL A 690 -11.77 30.01 32.41
CA VAL A 690 -10.37 29.56 32.35
C VAL A 690 -9.86 29.22 33.73
N THR A 691 -9.26 28.07 33.89
CA THR A 691 -8.57 27.63 35.11
C THR A 691 -7.11 27.30 34.79
N LEU A 692 -6.20 27.83 35.58
CA LEU A 692 -4.79 27.47 35.57
C LEU A 692 -4.49 26.40 36.59
N TYR A 693 -3.59 25.49 36.19
CA TYR A 693 -3.09 24.40 37.01
C TYR A 693 -1.57 24.43 37.07
N ASP A 694 -1.02 24.09 38.23
CA ASP A 694 0.42 23.86 38.37
C ASP A 694 0.85 22.57 37.65
N VAL A 695 2.15 22.30 37.61
CA VAL A 695 2.72 21.08 36.95
C VAL A 695 2.29 19.79 37.62
N LEU A 696 1.69 19.81 38.81
CA LEU A 696 1.15 18.66 39.53
C LEU A 696 -0.38 18.54 39.31
N GLY A 697 -0.98 19.38 38.45
CA GLY A 697 -2.41 19.34 38.13
C GLY A 697 -3.31 19.96 39.17
N ARG A 698 -2.79 20.74 40.13
CA ARG A 698 -3.60 21.44 41.13
C ARG A 698 -4.04 22.81 40.60
N PRO A 699 -5.33 23.20 40.72
CA PRO A 699 -5.79 24.52 40.29
C PRO A 699 -5.15 25.63 41.16
N VAL A 700 -4.56 26.60 40.51
CA VAL A 700 -3.88 27.75 41.17
C VAL A 700 -4.58 29.08 40.93
N ALA A 701 -5.35 29.17 39.87
CA ALA A 701 -6.18 30.36 39.60
C ALA A 701 -7.35 29.97 38.70
N THR A 702 -8.52 30.52 38.96
CA THR A 702 -9.72 30.37 38.13
C THR A 702 -10.32 31.74 37.84
N GLN A 703 -10.53 32.07 36.58
CA GLN A 703 -11.21 33.32 36.19
C GLN A 703 -12.72 33.16 36.39
N PRO A 704 -13.41 34.25 36.67
CA PRO A 704 -14.88 34.24 36.69
C PRO A 704 -15.44 33.76 35.35
N PRO A 705 -16.55 33.03 35.33
CA PRO A 705 -17.19 32.64 34.09
C PRO A 705 -17.68 33.87 33.31
N LEU A 706 -17.46 33.90 32.00
CA LEU A 706 -17.82 35.01 31.13
C LEU A 706 -18.67 34.49 29.96
N ALA A 707 -19.82 35.13 29.74
CA ALA A 707 -20.64 34.84 28.57
C ALA A 707 -20.01 35.47 27.32
N LEU A 708 -19.73 34.64 26.33
CA LEU A 708 -19.14 35.03 25.05
C LEU A 708 -20.10 34.72 23.89
N ALA A 709 -20.13 35.62 22.92
CA ALA A 709 -20.84 35.40 21.67
C ALA A 709 -20.12 34.34 20.80
N ALA A 710 -20.79 33.80 19.80
CA ALA A 710 -20.15 33.00 18.77
C ALA A 710 -19.11 33.84 18.01
N GLY A 711 -18.00 33.20 17.62
CA GLY A 711 -16.89 33.85 16.97
C GLY A 711 -15.68 34.07 17.88
N LYS A 712 -14.76 34.87 17.41
CA LYS A 712 -13.47 35.13 18.05
C LYS A 712 -13.60 36.32 18.99
N THR A 713 -13.25 36.15 20.28
CA THR A 713 -13.30 37.18 21.31
C THR A 713 -11.99 37.19 22.10
N ASP A 714 -11.43 38.36 22.26
CA ASP A 714 -10.27 38.61 23.12
C ASP A 714 -10.72 39.01 24.52
N VAL A 715 -10.34 38.20 25.51
CA VAL A 715 -10.71 38.40 26.90
C VAL A 715 -9.46 38.76 27.71
N PRO A 716 -9.44 39.89 28.42
CA PRO A 716 -8.34 40.21 29.33
C PRO A 716 -8.15 39.10 30.36
N LEU A 717 -6.93 38.65 30.52
CA LEU A 717 -6.53 37.64 31.50
C LEU A 717 -5.70 38.32 32.58
N THR A 718 -6.24 38.36 33.78
CA THR A 718 -5.53 38.86 34.96
C THR A 718 -5.45 37.75 36.00
N LEU A 719 -4.23 37.26 36.21
CA LEU A 719 -4.00 36.18 37.16
C LEU A 719 -3.60 36.76 38.54
N PRO A 720 -4.00 36.11 39.64
CA PRO A 720 -3.49 36.47 40.96
C PRO A 720 -1.95 36.28 41.00
N ALA A 721 -1.32 36.81 42.03
CA ALA A 721 0.13 36.67 42.23
C ALA A 721 0.50 35.17 42.39
N VAL A 722 0.87 34.54 41.30
CA VAL A 722 1.41 33.19 41.27
C VAL A 722 2.91 33.24 40.89
N PRO A 723 3.75 32.35 41.41
CA PRO A 723 5.18 32.35 41.11
C PRO A 723 5.44 32.23 39.59
N ALA A 724 6.58 32.79 39.13
CA ALA A 724 7.03 32.57 37.76
C ALA A 724 7.27 31.06 37.50
N GLY A 725 6.80 30.59 36.38
CA GLY A 725 6.89 29.16 36.08
C GLY A 725 5.98 28.73 34.92
N LEU A 726 6.06 27.44 34.58
CA LEU A 726 5.19 26.81 33.56
C LEU A 726 3.88 26.37 34.22
N TYR A 727 2.77 26.74 33.60
CA TYR A 727 1.42 26.37 34.01
C TYR A 727 0.66 25.75 32.84
N MET A 728 -0.28 24.88 33.19
CA MET A 728 -1.30 24.39 32.27
C MET A 728 -2.55 25.25 32.45
N TRP A 729 -3.23 25.56 31.36
CA TRP A 729 -4.55 26.20 31.45
C TRP A 729 -5.60 25.31 30.76
N GLN A 730 -6.81 25.33 31.27
CA GLN A 730 -7.98 24.66 30.72
C GLN A 730 -9.10 25.68 30.54
N LEU A 731 -9.70 25.69 29.36
CA LEU A 731 -10.93 26.40 29.08
C LEU A 731 -12.11 25.44 29.21
N THR A 732 -13.08 25.78 30.02
CA THR A 732 -14.38 25.12 30.01
C THR A 732 -15.41 26.03 29.35
N VAL A 733 -16.36 25.43 28.61
CA VAL A 733 -17.51 26.11 28.02
C VAL A 733 -18.76 25.41 28.50
N ASP A 734 -19.67 26.17 29.06
CA ASP A 734 -20.89 25.67 29.71
C ASP A 734 -20.62 24.55 30.72
N GLY A 735 -19.51 24.70 31.48
CA GLY A 735 -19.08 23.78 32.52
C GLY A 735 -18.39 22.51 32.01
N ARG A 736 -18.17 22.34 30.69
CA ARG A 736 -17.48 21.19 30.11
C ARG A 736 -16.09 21.57 29.60
N PRO A 737 -15.06 20.74 29.83
CA PRO A 737 -13.73 20.96 29.24
C PRO A 737 -13.80 21.06 27.72
N ALA A 738 -13.27 22.15 27.17
CA ALA A 738 -13.33 22.43 25.73
C ALA A 738 -11.96 22.42 25.07
N THR A 739 -10.97 23.08 25.66
CA THR A 739 -9.58 23.08 25.18
C THR A 739 -8.62 23.40 26.33
N GLN A 740 -7.33 23.09 26.11
CA GLN A 740 -6.27 23.33 27.10
C GLN A 740 -4.96 23.71 26.42
N GLY A 741 -4.03 24.27 27.18
CA GLY A 741 -2.72 24.63 26.68
C GLY A 741 -1.73 24.94 27.79
N ARG A 742 -0.56 25.45 27.39
CA ARG A 742 0.51 25.83 28.33
C ARG A 742 0.75 27.32 28.29
N VAL A 743 1.09 27.90 29.44
CA VAL A 743 1.51 29.28 29.54
C VAL A 743 2.71 29.40 30.47
N LEU A 744 3.71 30.16 30.07
CA LEU A 744 4.89 30.46 30.88
C LEU A 744 4.66 31.84 31.52
N LEU A 745 4.68 31.91 32.84
CA LEU A 745 4.63 33.19 33.57
C LEU A 745 6.05 33.67 33.83
N ARG A 746 6.30 34.94 33.55
CA ARG A 746 7.55 35.66 33.92
C ARG A 746 7.33 36.52 35.14
N PRO A 747 8.41 36.84 35.89
CA PRO A 747 8.36 37.78 37.01
C PRO A 747 7.83 39.13 36.60
#